data_3b6198ec34da98fb990e3610dfc2e943
#
_entry.id   3b6198ec34da98fb990e3610dfc2e943
#
_cell.length_a   1.000
_cell.length_b   1.000
_cell.length_c   1.000
_cell.angle_alpha   90.00
_cell.angle_beta   90.00
_cell.angle_gamma   90.00
#
_symmetry.space_group_name_H-M   'P 1'
#
loop_
_entity.id
_entity.type
_entity.pdbx_description
1 polymer ?
#
loop_
_entity_poly.entity_id
_entity_poly.type
_entity_poly.pdbx_seq_one_letter_code
_entity_poly.pdbx_strand_id
1 'polypeptide(L)'
;PTGIFAYLNYHVPRTRREILETLIKGLQRLEYRGYDSAGVGIDGGNDKDWEANACKIQLIKQKGKVKALDEEVHKQQDMDLDIEFDVHLGIAHTRWATHGEPSPINSHPQRSDKNNEFIVIHNGIITNYKDLRKFLVSGPCVCVTLSPLLTLSHSWNRGMGLVELGWKGPQSLSRAFALVFKSVHYPGQAVGTRRGSPLLIGVRSEHKLSTDHIPILYRTVALQQLWVCGSSSSCLLGKDKKGSCNLSRVDSTTCLFPVEEKAVEYYFASDASAVIEHTNRVIFLEDDDVAAVVDGRLSIHRIKRTAGDHPGRAVQTLQMELQQIMKGNFSSFMQKEIFEQPESVVNTMRGRVNFDDYTVNLGGLKDHIKEIQRCRRLILIACGTSYHAGVATRQVLEELTELPVMVELASDFLDRNTPVFRDDVCFFISQSGETADTLMGLRYCKERGALTVGITNTVGSSISRETDCGVHINAGPEIGVASTKAYTSQFVSLVMFALMMCDDRISMQERRKEIMRGLKGLPDLIKEVLSMDDEIQKLATELYHQKSVLIMGRGYHYATCLEGALKIKEITYMHSEGILAGELKHGPLALVDKLMPVIMIIMRDHTYAKCQNALQQVIARQGRPVVICDKEDIETIKNNKRTIKVPHSVDCLQGILSVIPLQLLAFHLAVLRGYDVDFPRNLAKSVTVE
;
A
#
# COMPACT_ATOMS: atom_id res chain seq x y z
N PRO A 1 -7.83 -5.36 1.09
CA PRO A 1 -7.09 -4.82 -0.04
C PRO A 1 -7.52 -5.53 -1.32
N THR A 2 -7.89 -4.77 -2.33
CA THR A 2 -8.42 -5.24 -3.60
C THR A 2 -7.87 -4.31 -4.68
N GLY A 3 -7.72 -4.80 -5.94
CA GLY A 3 -7.12 -4.04 -7.03
C GLY A 3 -8.17 -3.47 -7.98
N ILE A 4 -8.30 -2.15 -8.08
CA ILE A 4 -9.07 -1.47 -9.13
C ILE A 4 -8.14 -1.15 -10.28
N PHE A 5 -8.55 -1.48 -11.50
CA PHE A 5 -7.94 -0.99 -12.73
C PHE A 5 -9.02 -0.72 -13.78
N ALA A 6 -8.99 0.47 -14.40
CA ALA A 6 -9.86 0.78 -15.51
C ALA A 6 -9.06 1.53 -16.58
N TYR A 7 -9.38 1.26 -17.83
CA TYR A 7 -8.70 1.82 -18.99
C TYR A 7 -9.72 2.44 -19.95
N LEU A 8 -9.51 3.72 -20.26
CA LEU A 8 -10.29 4.46 -21.23
C LEU A 8 -9.38 4.98 -22.32
N ASN A 9 -9.61 4.56 -23.56
CA ASN A 9 -9.04 5.21 -24.75
C ASN A 9 -10.08 6.18 -25.35
N TYR A 10 -9.63 7.35 -25.77
CA TYR A 10 -10.45 8.37 -26.42
C TYR A 10 -9.72 8.92 -27.63
N HIS A 11 -10.26 8.66 -28.83
CA HIS A 11 -9.63 8.93 -30.13
C HIS A 11 -8.21 8.36 -30.25
N VAL A 12 -7.97 7.23 -29.61
CA VAL A 12 -6.79 6.38 -29.75
C VAL A 12 -7.28 4.99 -30.08
N PRO A 13 -7.37 4.63 -31.38
CA PRO A 13 -7.92 3.35 -31.81
C PRO A 13 -7.18 2.17 -31.16
N ARG A 14 -7.96 1.23 -30.59
CA ARG A 14 -7.44 0.02 -29.92
C ARG A 14 -8.33 -1.16 -30.25
N THR A 15 -7.70 -2.29 -30.57
CA THR A 15 -8.41 -3.55 -30.71
C THR A 15 -8.91 -4.06 -29.36
N ARG A 16 -9.98 -4.83 -29.35
CA ARG A 16 -10.47 -5.48 -28.12
C ARG A 16 -9.39 -6.32 -27.46
N ARG A 17 -8.53 -6.96 -28.24
CA ARG A 17 -7.37 -7.71 -27.74
C ARG A 17 -6.44 -6.82 -26.93
N GLU A 18 -6.00 -5.67 -27.48
CA GLU A 18 -5.12 -4.72 -26.79
C GLU A 18 -5.76 -4.18 -25.50
N ILE A 19 -7.06 -3.91 -25.53
CA ILE A 19 -7.82 -3.45 -24.38
C ILE A 19 -7.82 -4.50 -23.28
N LEU A 20 -8.15 -5.76 -23.60
CA LEU A 20 -8.15 -6.86 -22.64
C LEU A 20 -6.76 -7.15 -22.11
N GLU A 21 -5.73 -7.15 -22.94
CA GLU A 21 -4.34 -7.30 -22.50
C GLU A 21 -3.92 -6.19 -21.53
N THR A 22 -4.31 -4.95 -21.81
CA THR A 22 -4.05 -3.80 -20.92
C THR A 22 -4.72 -4.01 -19.57
N LEU A 23 -6.00 -4.42 -19.56
CA LEU A 23 -6.75 -4.69 -18.34
C LEU A 23 -6.15 -5.86 -17.54
N ILE A 24 -5.84 -6.97 -18.20
CA ILE A 24 -5.24 -8.15 -17.57
C ILE A 24 -3.84 -7.84 -17.00
N LYS A 25 -2.99 -7.13 -17.75
CA LYS A 25 -1.67 -6.70 -17.26
C LYS A 25 -1.80 -5.79 -16.03
N GLY A 26 -2.71 -4.81 -16.06
CA GLY A 26 -3.01 -3.96 -14.92
C GLY A 26 -3.43 -4.77 -13.68
N LEU A 27 -4.31 -5.77 -13.86
CA LEU A 27 -4.69 -6.67 -12.77
C LEU A 27 -3.55 -7.54 -12.26
N GLN A 28 -2.67 -8.05 -13.15
CA GLN A 28 -1.48 -8.83 -12.74
C GLN A 28 -0.56 -8.00 -11.84
N ARG A 29 -0.42 -6.69 -12.10
CA ARG A 29 0.33 -5.77 -11.25
C ARG A 29 -0.33 -5.50 -9.90
N LEU A 30 -1.64 -5.71 -9.80
CA LEU A 30 -2.42 -5.52 -8.57
C LEU A 30 -2.71 -6.83 -7.83
N GLU A 31 -2.29 -7.97 -8.37
CA GLU A 31 -2.59 -9.29 -7.81
C GLU A 31 -2.10 -9.46 -6.37
N TYR A 32 -0.97 -8.81 -6.01
CA TYR A 32 -0.46 -8.79 -4.63
C TYR A 32 -1.43 -8.15 -3.61
N ARG A 33 -2.41 -7.37 -4.09
CA ARG A 33 -3.48 -6.77 -3.26
C ARG A 33 -4.71 -7.67 -3.13
N GLY A 34 -4.90 -8.66 -4.02
CA GLY A 34 -6.04 -9.58 -3.97
C GLY A 34 -6.01 -10.58 -5.11
N TYR A 35 -6.20 -11.84 -4.81
CA TYR A 35 -6.06 -12.96 -5.76
C TYR A 35 -7.10 -14.08 -5.58
N ASP A 36 -8.18 -13.83 -4.83
CA ASP A 36 -9.22 -14.81 -4.58
C ASP A 36 -10.19 -14.95 -5.75
N SER A 37 -10.40 -13.87 -6.45
CA SER A 37 -11.18 -13.82 -7.67
C SER A 37 -10.90 -12.54 -8.46
N ALA A 38 -11.17 -12.57 -9.76
CA ALA A 38 -10.96 -11.44 -10.65
C ALA A 38 -12.10 -11.33 -11.67
N GLY A 39 -12.23 -10.16 -12.28
CA GLY A 39 -13.17 -9.96 -13.36
C GLY A 39 -12.94 -8.69 -14.15
N VAL A 40 -13.49 -8.68 -15.38
CA VAL A 40 -13.45 -7.57 -16.31
C VAL A 40 -14.85 -7.27 -16.86
N GLY A 41 -15.09 -6.00 -17.18
CA GLY A 41 -16.27 -5.53 -17.87
C GLY A 41 -15.86 -4.64 -19.05
N ILE A 42 -16.23 -5.02 -20.25
CA ILE A 42 -15.89 -4.36 -21.52
C ILE A 42 -17.12 -4.16 -22.38
N ASP A 43 -17.01 -3.36 -23.44
CA ASP A 43 -18.07 -3.27 -24.44
C ASP A 43 -18.18 -4.58 -25.23
N GLY A 44 -19.39 -5.09 -25.31
CA GLY A 44 -19.73 -6.37 -25.92
C GLY A 44 -20.31 -6.22 -27.33
N GLY A 45 -20.55 -7.36 -28.00
CA GLY A 45 -21.03 -7.40 -29.38
C GLY A 45 -19.90 -7.54 -30.37
N ASN A 46 -20.23 -7.88 -31.60
CA ASN A 46 -19.29 -8.13 -32.70
C ASN A 46 -19.68 -7.34 -33.96
N ASP A 47 -20.26 -6.14 -33.76
CA ASP A 47 -20.54 -5.23 -34.84
C ASP A 47 -19.24 -4.54 -35.27
N LYS A 48 -19.10 -4.24 -36.58
CA LYS A 48 -17.97 -3.48 -37.08
C LYS A 48 -18.00 -2.02 -36.61
N ASP A 49 -19.20 -1.51 -36.32
CA ASP A 49 -19.39 -0.21 -35.72
C ASP A 49 -19.23 -0.32 -34.19
N TRP A 50 -18.18 0.27 -33.65
CA TRP A 50 -17.89 0.24 -32.23
C TRP A 50 -18.98 0.93 -31.38
N GLU A 51 -19.70 1.92 -31.94
CA GLU A 51 -20.80 2.59 -31.23
C GLU A 51 -21.95 1.63 -30.96
N ALA A 52 -22.24 0.72 -31.87
CA ALA A 52 -23.24 -0.34 -31.66
C ALA A 52 -22.82 -1.32 -30.55
N ASN A 53 -21.54 -1.60 -30.44
CA ASN A 53 -20.99 -2.47 -29.40
C ASN A 53 -20.98 -1.79 -28.02
N ALA A 54 -20.82 -0.48 -27.96
CA ALA A 54 -20.81 0.29 -26.71
C ALA A 54 -22.15 0.27 -25.93
N CYS A 55 -23.26 -0.10 -26.63
CA CYS A 55 -24.57 -0.28 -26.02
C CYS A 55 -24.75 -1.62 -25.28
N LYS A 56 -23.74 -2.47 -25.23
CA LYS A 56 -23.76 -3.77 -24.55
C LYS A 56 -22.52 -3.92 -23.69
N ILE A 57 -22.67 -4.38 -22.45
CA ILE A 57 -21.55 -4.66 -21.57
C ILE A 57 -21.44 -6.17 -21.35
N GLN A 58 -20.27 -6.71 -21.67
CA GLN A 58 -19.90 -8.10 -21.38
C GLN A 58 -19.11 -8.18 -20.09
N LEU A 59 -19.50 -9.09 -19.20
CA LEU A 59 -18.83 -9.35 -17.93
C LEU A 59 -18.18 -10.74 -17.97
N ILE A 60 -16.90 -10.81 -17.66
CA ILE A 60 -16.16 -12.06 -17.50
C ILE A 60 -15.59 -12.07 -16.09
N LYS A 61 -15.92 -13.10 -15.29
CA LYS A 61 -15.53 -13.21 -13.90
C LYS A 61 -15.09 -14.61 -13.55
N GLN A 62 -14.00 -14.75 -12.81
CA GLN A 62 -13.46 -16.05 -12.44
C GLN A 62 -12.94 -16.08 -11.00
N LYS A 63 -13.07 -17.23 -10.35
CA LYS A 63 -12.45 -17.52 -9.06
C LYS A 63 -10.98 -17.86 -9.28
N GLY A 64 -10.10 -17.35 -8.39
CA GLY A 64 -8.67 -17.62 -8.41
C GLY A 64 -7.86 -16.42 -8.91
N LYS A 65 -6.59 -16.65 -9.21
CA LYS A 65 -5.62 -15.65 -9.67
C LYS A 65 -6.01 -15.07 -11.04
N VAL A 66 -5.42 -13.93 -11.41
CA VAL A 66 -5.66 -13.24 -12.68
C VAL A 66 -5.43 -14.16 -13.89
N LYS A 67 -4.49 -15.11 -13.78
CA LYS A 67 -4.27 -16.13 -14.82
C LYS A 67 -5.53 -16.94 -15.14
N ALA A 68 -6.34 -17.28 -14.14
CA ALA A 68 -7.60 -18.02 -14.37
C ALA A 68 -8.64 -17.16 -15.10
N LEU A 69 -8.67 -15.85 -14.85
CA LEU A 69 -9.47 -14.89 -15.61
C LEU A 69 -8.98 -14.77 -17.06
N ASP A 70 -7.68 -14.68 -17.28
CA ASP A 70 -7.05 -14.60 -18.59
C ASP A 70 -7.39 -15.84 -19.45
N GLU A 71 -7.26 -17.05 -18.88
CA GLU A 71 -7.66 -18.30 -19.51
C GLU A 71 -9.16 -18.31 -19.87
N GLU A 72 -10.03 -17.75 -19.02
CA GLU A 72 -11.47 -17.68 -19.26
C GLU A 72 -11.80 -16.67 -20.35
N VAL A 73 -11.11 -15.53 -20.44
CA VAL A 73 -11.24 -14.57 -21.53
C VAL A 73 -10.93 -15.21 -22.89
N HIS A 74 -9.86 -16.01 -22.97
CA HIS A 74 -9.46 -16.70 -24.19
C HIS A 74 -10.36 -17.88 -24.57
N LYS A 75 -11.19 -18.38 -23.66
CA LYS A 75 -12.21 -19.43 -23.96
C LYS A 75 -13.48 -18.89 -24.60
N GLN A 76 -13.71 -17.57 -24.59
CA GLN A 76 -14.90 -16.95 -25.17
C GLN A 76 -14.87 -17.02 -26.70
N GLN A 77 -15.52 -18.04 -27.31
CA GLN A 77 -15.52 -18.25 -28.75
C GLN A 77 -16.38 -17.22 -29.53
N ASP A 78 -17.35 -16.62 -28.84
CA ASP A 78 -18.31 -15.69 -29.46
C ASP A 78 -17.81 -14.23 -29.45
N MET A 79 -16.58 -13.97 -28.99
CA MET A 79 -16.02 -12.64 -28.87
C MET A 79 -14.95 -12.38 -29.93
N ASP A 80 -15.25 -11.49 -30.89
CA ASP A 80 -14.29 -11.03 -31.87
C ASP A 80 -13.26 -10.08 -31.20
N LEU A 81 -12.00 -10.49 -31.17
CA LEU A 81 -10.90 -9.79 -30.51
C LEU A 81 -10.25 -8.72 -31.39
N ASP A 82 -10.53 -8.74 -32.70
CA ASP A 82 -9.88 -7.86 -33.68
C ASP A 82 -10.71 -6.60 -33.99
N ILE A 83 -11.90 -6.48 -33.37
CA ILE A 83 -12.70 -5.25 -33.46
C ILE A 83 -11.94 -4.09 -32.84
N GLU A 84 -11.88 -2.99 -33.57
CA GLU A 84 -11.22 -1.76 -33.17
C GLU A 84 -12.24 -0.76 -32.58
N PHE A 85 -11.88 -0.14 -31.46
CA PHE A 85 -12.65 0.89 -30.77
C PHE A 85 -11.91 2.21 -30.77
N ASP A 86 -12.52 3.25 -31.31
CA ASP A 86 -12.02 4.63 -31.23
C ASP A 86 -12.19 5.20 -29.81
N VAL A 87 -13.31 4.84 -29.16
CA VAL A 87 -13.59 5.19 -27.77
C VAL A 87 -14.09 3.95 -27.02
N HIS A 88 -13.44 3.59 -25.92
CA HIS A 88 -13.82 2.45 -25.09
C HIS A 88 -13.44 2.66 -23.62
N LEU A 89 -14.32 2.27 -22.71
CA LEU A 89 -14.00 2.14 -21.30
C LEU A 89 -14.07 0.66 -20.89
N GLY A 90 -12.95 0.10 -20.44
CA GLY A 90 -12.89 -1.18 -19.77
C GLY A 90 -12.67 -1.02 -18.28
N ILE A 91 -13.33 -1.81 -17.44
CA ILE A 91 -13.10 -1.83 -15.98
C ILE A 91 -12.76 -3.24 -15.52
N ALA A 92 -11.81 -3.35 -14.59
CA ALA A 92 -11.28 -4.62 -14.14
C ALA A 92 -10.95 -4.59 -12.64
N HIS A 93 -10.98 -5.74 -11.99
CA HIS A 93 -10.84 -5.81 -10.55
C HIS A 93 -10.26 -7.15 -10.09
N THR A 94 -9.36 -7.11 -9.09
CA THR A 94 -8.95 -8.27 -8.29
C THR A 94 -9.52 -8.17 -6.90
N ARG A 95 -10.10 -9.26 -6.38
CA ARG A 95 -10.77 -9.29 -5.09
C ARG A 95 -9.97 -10.07 -4.05
N TRP A 96 -9.94 -9.51 -2.85
CA TRP A 96 -9.64 -10.20 -1.60
C TRP A 96 -10.94 -10.38 -0.82
N ALA A 97 -11.32 -11.62 -0.54
CA ALA A 97 -12.59 -11.94 0.11
C ALA A 97 -12.50 -11.73 1.62
N THR A 98 -12.78 -10.54 2.11
CA THR A 98 -12.99 -10.27 3.55
C THR A 98 -14.39 -10.69 4.00
N HIS A 99 -15.38 -10.60 3.11
CA HIS A 99 -16.78 -10.96 3.35
C HIS A 99 -17.33 -11.74 2.17
N GLY A 100 -17.97 -12.89 2.44
CA GLY A 100 -18.48 -13.81 1.42
C GLY A 100 -17.36 -14.62 0.75
N GLU A 101 -17.65 -15.87 0.40
CA GLU A 101 -16.68 -16.78 -0.21
C GLU A 101 -16.22 -16.32 -1.60
N PRO A 102 -14.99 -16.67 -2.02
CA PRO A 102 -14.51 -16.44 -3.37
C PRO A 102 -15.36 -17.21 -4.38
N SER A 103 -16.07 -16.48 -5.24
CA SER A 103 -16.91 -17.04 -6.30
C SER A 103 -17.09 -16.04 -7.45
N PRO A 104 -17.40 -16.46 -8.68
CA PRO A 104 -17.69 -15.54 -9.79
C PRO A 104 -18.86 -14.59 -9.49
N ILE A 105 -19.85 -15.02 -8.69
CA ILE A 105 -21.01 -14.19 -8.32
C ILE A 105 -20.57 -13.03 -7.43
N ASN A 106 -19.69 -13.29 -6.47
CA ASN A 106 -19.18 -12.30 -5.52
C ASN A 106 -18.01 -11.46 -6.07
N SER A 107 -17.49 -11.78 -7.27
CA SER A 107 -16.41 -11.03 -7.91
C SER A 107 -16.93 -9.74 -8.52
N HIS A 108 -16.05 -8.73 -8.62
CA HIS A 108 -16.30 -7.51 -9.37
C HIS A 108 -15.89 -7.68 -10.85
N PRO A 109 -16.46 -6.89 -11.77
CA PRO A 109 -17.47 -5.85 -11.58
C PRO A 109 -18.83 -6.40 -11.14
N GLN A 110 -19.53 -5.64 -10.30
CA GLN A 110 -20.93 -5.92 -9.93
C GLN A 110 -21.86 -5.19 -10.91
N ARG A 111 -23.06 -5.74 -11.15
CA ARG A 111 -24.03 -5.24 -12.12
C ARG A 111 -25.32 -4.75 -11.46
N SER A 112 -25.99 -3.78 -12.06
CA SER A 112 -27.28 -3.24 -11.60
C SER A 112 -28.44 -4.20 -11.85
N ASP A 113 -28.43 -4.88 -12.99
CA ASP A 113 -29.56 -5.61 -13.55
C ASP A 113 -29.07 -6.76 -14.46
N LYS A 114 -29.99 -7.47 -15.07
CA LYS A 114 -29.69 -8.59 -15.99
C LYS A 114 -29.04 -8.11 -17.31
N ASN A 115 -29.27 -6.88 -17.71
CA ASN A 115 -28.78 -6.29 -18.96
C ASN A 115 -27.42 -5.62 -18.79
N ASN A 116 -26.86 -5.56 -17.57
CA ASN A 116 -25.62 -4.87 -17.25
C ASN A 116 -25.65 -3.37 -17.60
N GLU A 117 -26.79 -2.68 -17.41
CA GLU A 117 -26.95 -1.27 -17.78
C GLU A 117 -25.92 -0.39 -17.06
N PHE A 118 -25.62 -0.71 -15.80
CA PHE A 118 -24.52 -0.13 -15.02
C PHE A 118 -23.68 -1.23 -14.41
N ILE A 119 -22.38 -1.03 -14.41
CA ILE A 119 -21.44 -1.89 -13.70
C ILE A 119 -20.46 -1.05 -12.86
N VAL A 120 -19.99 -1.63 -11.75
CA VAL A 120 -19.10 -0.95 -10.83
C VAL A 120 -18.02 -1.89 -10.28
N ILE A 121 -16.82 -1.36 -10.12
CA ILE A 121 -15.75 -1.98 -9.34
C ILE A 121 -15.55 -1.21 -8.04
N HIS A 122 -15.31 -1.93 -6.94
CA HIS A 122 -15.31 -1.37 -5.60
C HIS A 122 -14.20 -1.96 -4.73
N ASN A 123 -13.43 -1.09 -4.10
CA ASN A 123 -12.52 -1.39 -3.00
C ASN A 123 -13.10 -0.82 -1.71
N GLY A 124 -12.98 -1.54 -0.61
CA GLY A 124 -13.40 -1.07 0.70
C GLY A 124 -14.59 -1.81 1.30
N ILE A 125 -15.20 -1.25 2.33
CA ILE A 125 -16.38 -1.82 3.04
C ILE A 125 -17.44 -0.73 3.20
N ILE A 126 -18.68 -1.08 2.83
CA ILE A 126 -19.86 -0.24 3.02
C ILE A 126 -20.63 -0.77 4.23
N THR A 127 -20.55 -0.09 5.35
CA THR A 127 -21.10 -0.58 6.62
C THR A 127 -22.62 -0.43 6.72
N ASN A 128 -23.19 0.59 6.12
CA ASN A 128 -24.64 0.87 6.12
C ASN A 128 -25.39 0.13 5.01
N TYR A 129 -24.80 -0.92 4.43
CA TYR A 129 -25.42 -1.68 3.33
C TYR A 129 -26.81 -2.27 3.68
N LYS A 130 -27.07 -2.62 4.96
CA LYS A 130 -28.36 -3.16 5.42
C LYS A 130 -29.47 -2.11 5.33
N ASP A 131 -29.18 -0.87 5.69
CA ASP A 131 -30.14 0.23 5.65
C ASP A 131 -30.40 0.67 4.21
N LEU A 132 -29.33 0.74 3.40
CA LEU A 132 -29.45 0.98 1.96
C LEU A 132 -30.30 -0.11 1.29
N ARG A 133 -30.08 -1.39 1.62
CA ARG A 133 -30.87 -2.49 1.11
C ARG A 133 -32.35 -2.38 1.49
N LYS A 134 -32.69 -2.03 2.75
CA LYS A 134 -34.07 -1.82 3.19
C LYS A 134 -34.74 -0.68 2.41
N PHE A 135 -34.05 0.44 2.26
CA PHE A 135 -34.53 1.57 1.49
C PHE A 135 -34.86 1.21 0.03
N LEU A 136 -34.04 0.37 -0.57
CA LEU A 136 -34.14 -0.01 -1.97
C LEU A 136 -35.20 -1.09 -2.23
N VAL A 137 -35.36 -2.02 -1.30
CA VAL A 137 -36.40 -3.09 -1.38
C VAL A 137 -37.81 -2.54 -1.12
N SER A 138 -37.94 -1.42 -0.40
CA SER A 138 -39.23 -0.74 -0.17
C SER A 138 -39.70 0.09 -1.37
N GLY A 139 -38.88 0.27 -2.42
CA GLY A 139 -39.24 0.94 -3.66
C GLY A 139 -39.79 -0.01 -4.74
N PRO A 140 -40.33 0.51 -5.87
CA PRO A 140 -40.97 -0.29 -6.92
C PRO A 140 -40.03 -1.18 -7.74
N CYS A 141 -38.76 -1.32 -7.38
CA CYS A 141 -37.74 -2.07 -8.09
C CYS A 141 -37.31 -3.34 -7.33
N VAL A 142 -37.69 -4.50 -7.89
CA VAL A 142 -37.28 -5.81 -7.39
C VAL A 142 -35.97 -6.21 -8.08
N CYS A 143 -34.85 -5.77 -7.58
CA CYS A 143 -33.52 -6.31 -7.97
C CYS A 143 -32.92 -7.10 -6.83
N VAL A 144 -32.79 -8.42 -7.01
CA VAL A 144 -32.36 -9.39 -6.00
C VAL A 144 -30.83 -9.53 -5.94
N THR A 145 -30.05 -8.68 -6.56
CA THR A 145 -28.59 -8.76 -6.57
C THR A 145 -27.94 -7.91 -5.47
N LEU A 146 -26.99 -8.52 -4.81
CA LEU A 146 -26.39 -8.25 -3.52
C LEU A 146 -25.54 -6.97 -3.36
N SER A 147 -25.48 -6.07 -4.32
CA SER A 147 -24.71 -4.83 -4.18
C SER A 147 -25.61 -3.62 -3.95
N PRO A 148 -25.62 -3.04 -2.74
CA PRO A 148 -26.38 -1.81 -2.46
C PRO A 148 -26.03 -0.64 -3.37
N LEU A 149 -24.82 -0.62 -3.93
CA LEU A 149 -24.31 0.42 -4.82
C LEU A 149 -25.02 0.48 -6.17
N LEU A 150 -25.39 -0.67 -6.71
CA LEU A 150 -26.04 -0.76 -8.01
C LEU A 150 -27.53 -0.52 -7.94
N THR A 151 -28.12 -0.79 -6.81
CA THR A 151 -29.51 -0.45 -6.56
C THR A 151 -29.70 1.08 -6.41
N LEU A 152 -28.68 1.80 -5.99
CA LEU A 152 -28.66 3.27 -6.04
C LEU A 152 -28.69 3.79 -7.49
N SER A 153 -28.03 3.11 -8.43
CA SER A 153 -28.05 3.48 -9.85
C SER A 153 -29.42 3.28 -10.49
N HIS A 154 -30.15 2.23 -10.09
CA HIS A 154 -31.45 1.89 -10.67
C HIS A 154 -32.63 2.70 -10.14
N SER A 155 -32.57 3.20 -8.91
CA SER A 155 -33.59 4.10 -8.34
C SER A 155 -33.49 5.54 -8.86
N TRP A 156 -32.53 5.84 -9.71
CA TRP A 156 -32.31 7.16 -10.25
C TRP A 156 -32.97 7.37 -11.60
N ASN A 157 -33.91 8.28 -11.60
CA ASN A 157 -34.71 8.65 -12.76
C ASN A 157 -33.84 8.98 -13.99
N ARG A 158 -34.30 8.57 -15.16
CA ARG A 158 -33.76 8.72 -16.52
C ARG A 158 -33.42 10.18 -16.93
N GLY A 159 -32.74 10.93 -16.16
CA GLY A 159 -32.36 12.32 -16.45
C GLY A 159 -31.09 12.78 -15.77
N MET A 160 -30.45 11.89 -15.00
CA MET A 160 -29.24 12.24 -14.27
C MET A 160 -27.99 11.69 -14.97
N GLY A 161 -27.03 12.54 -15.25
CA GLY A 161 -25.76 12.15 -15.86
C GLY A 161 -24.92 11.26 -14.96
N LEU A 162 -23.98 10.47 -15.55
CA LEU A 162 -23.07 9.57 -14.84
C LEU A 162 -22.28 10.28 -13.74
N VAL A 163 -21.91 11.54 -13.94
CA VAL A 163 -21.21 12.40 -12.95
C VAL A 163 -22.09 12.66 -11.72
N GLU A 164 -23.39 12.87 -11.92
CA GLU A 164 -24.36 13.07 -10.83
C GLU A 164 -24.57 11.80 -10.01
N LEU A 165 -24.46 10.63 -10.67
CA LEU A 165 -24.41 9.31 -10.06
C LEU A 165 -23.19 9.20 -9.13
N GLY A 166 -22.01 9.59 -9.61
CA GLY A 166 -20.79 9.65 -8.80
C GLY A 166 -20.89 10.56 -7.59
N TRP A 167 -21.78 11.55 -7.60
CA TRP A 167 -21.97 12.48 -6.47
C TRP A 167 -22.94 11.99 -5.41
N LYS A 168 -24.10 11.51 -5.81
CA LYS A 168 -25.17 11.14 -4.87
C LYS A 168 -24.97 9.78 -4.22
N GLY A 169 -24.38 8.82 -4.96
CA GLY A 169 -24.09 7.49 -4.45
C GLY A 169 -23.18 7.50 -3.22
N PRO A 170 -22.00 8.12 -3.29
CA PRO A 170 -21.03 8.13 -2.19
C PRO A 170 -21.48 8.85 -0.93
N GLN A 171 -22.43 9.82 -1.03
CA GLN A 171 -22.92 10.54 0.16
C GLN A 171 -23.68 9.65 1.14
N SER A 172 -24.37 8.66 0.62
CA SER A 172 -25.12 7.69 1.43
C SER A 172 -24.26 6.54 1.96
N LEU A 173 -22.98 6.46 1.54
CA LEU A 173 -22.07 5.40 1.94
C LEU A 173 -21.31 5.78 3.20
N SER A 174 -21.28 4.85 4.17
CA SER A 174 -20.48 4.96 5.39
C SER A 174 -19.21 4.14 5.27
N ARG A 175 -18.08 4.70 5.71
CA ARG A 175 -16.71 4.14 5.73
C ARG A 175 -15.91 4.25 4.42
N ALA A 176 -14.78 3.53 4.36
CA ALA A 176 -13.78 3.61 3.31
C ALA A 176 -14.22 2.90 2.02
N PHE A 177 -14.11 3.58 0.89
CA PHE A 177 -14.37 3.02 -0.44
C PHE A 177 -13.53 3.70 -1.54
N ALA A 178 -13.32 2.99 -2.64
CA ALA A 178 -12.97 3.52 -3.95
C ALA A 178 -13.85 2.84 -5.00
N LEU A 179 -14.35 3.59 -5.95
CA LEU A 179 -15.35 3.15 -6.92
C LEU A 179 -14.99 3.65 -8.32
N VAL A 180 -15.19 2.80 -9.34
CA VAL A 180 -15.21 3.23 -10.73
C VAL A 180 -16.44 2.65 -11.41
N PHE A 181 -17.15 3.48 -12.17
CA PHE A 181 -18.43 3.18 -12.82
C PHE A 181 -18.29 3.15 -14.34
N LYS A 182 -19.04 2.23 -14.96
CA LYS A 182 -19.28 2.15 -16.40
C LYS A 182 -20.77 1.94 -16.67
N SER A 183 -21.31 2.56 -17.74
CA SER A 183 -22.70 2.40 -18.13
C SER A 183 -22.88 2.33 -19.64
N VAL A 184 -23.86 1.56 -20.10
CA VAL A 184 -24.29 1.52 -21.51
C VAL A 184 -24.93 2.83 -21.97
N HIS A 185 -25.51 3.61 -21.04
CA HIS A 185 -26.14 4.90 -21.34
C HIS A 185 -25.15 6.04 -21.55
N TYR A 186 -23.89 5.84 -21.13
CA TYR A 186 -22.82 6.83 -21.20
C TYR A 186 -21.53 6.19 -21.73
N PRO A 187 -21.53 5.71 -23.00
CA PRO A 187 -20.37 5.08 -23.59
C PRO A 187 -19.18 6.06 -23.63
N GLY A 188 -17.98 5.56 -23.38
CA GLY A 188 -16.77 6.39 -23.36
C GLY A 188 -16.66 7.38 -22.18
N GLN A 189 -17.57 7.33 -21.23
CA GLN A 189 -17.48 8.13 -20.01
C GLN A 189 -17.05 7.27 -18.80
N ALA A 190 -16.14 7.81 -18.00
CA ALA A 190 -15.67 7.16 -16.78
C ALA A 190 -15.89 8.06 -15.57
N VAL A 191 -16.39 7.49 -14.47
CA VAL A 191 -16.48 8.21 -13.21
C VAL A 191 -15.81 7.38 -12.12
N GLY A 192 -14.85 8.01 -11.43
CA GLY A 192 -14.15 7.43 -10.28
C GLY A 192 -14.28 8.30 -9.04
N THR A 193 -14.44 7.70 -7.88
CA THR A 193 -14.53 8.40 -6.60
C THR A 193 -13.91 7.60 -5.48
N ARG A 194 -13.42 8.28 -4.44
CA ARG A 194 -12.82 7.61 -3.28
C ARG A 194 -13.15 8.31 -1.96
N ARG A 195 -13.08 7.52 -0.90
CA ARG A 195 -12.98 7.95 0.51
C ARG A 195 -12.28 6.85 1.29
N GLY A 196 -11.13 7.14 1.89
CA GLY A 196 -10.35 6.19 2.68
C GLY A 196 -9.57 5.13 1.88
N SER A 197 -10.08 4.60 0.77
CA SER A 197 -9.36 3.67 -0.11
C SER A 197 -8.65 4.41 -1.24
N PRO A 198 -7.41 4.04 -1.63
CA PRO A 198 -6.64 4.76 -2.64
C PRO A 198 -7.24 4.64 -4.04
N LEU A 199 -7.19 5.74 -4.79
CA LEU A 199 -7.48 5.80 -6.22
C LEU A 199 -6.67 6.92 -6.86
N LEU A 200 -6.04 6.64 -8.00
CA LEU A 200 -5.30 7.59 -8.82
C LEU A 200 -5.72 7.47 -10.29
N ILE A 201 -5.36 8.48 -11.07
CA ILE A 201 -5.63 8.51 -12.51
C ILE A 201 -4.31 8.76 -13.24
N GLY A 202 -3.90 7.82 -14.10
CA GLY A 202 -2.83 8.01 -15.06
C GLY A 202 -3.36 8.67 -16.32
N VAL A 203 -2.56 9.57 -16.92
CA VAL A 203 -2.91 10.26 -18.17
C VAL A 203 -1.78 10.06 -19.17
N ARG A 204 -2.11 9.54 -20.34
CA ARG A 204 -1.19 9.40 -21.48
C ARG A 204 -1.73 10.19 -22.66
N SER A 205 -0.92 11.08 -23.18
CA SER A 205 -1.16 11.82 -24.43
C SER A 205 0.17 12.21 -25.04
N GLU A 206 0.26 12.17 -26.36
CA GLU A 206 1.40 12.65 -27.12
C GLU A 206 1.42 14.18 -27.20
N HIS A 207 0.25 14.81 -26.98
CA HIS A 207 0.07 16.24 -27.03
C HIS A 207 0.19 16.89 -25.65
N LYS A 208 0.49 18.17 -25.64
CA LYS A 208 0.57 18.98 -24.43
C LYS A 208 -0.80 19.02 -23.72
N LEU A 209 -0.82 18.77 -22.43
CA LEU A 209 -2.02 18.89 -21.62
C LEU A 209 -2.37 20.35 -21.35
N SER A 210 -3.66 20.66 -21.25
CA SER A 210 -4.20 22.01 -21.02
C SER A 210 -3.75 22.64 -19.71
N THR A 211 -3.50 21.81 -18.71
CA THR A 211 -3.08 22.24 -17.36
C THR A 211 -2.25 21.13 -16.68
N ASP A 212 -1.41 21.53 -15.74
CA ASP A 212 -0.72 20.65 -14.79
C ASP A 212 -1.41 20.63 -13.42
N HIS A 213 -2.42 21.47 -13.20
CA HIS A 213 -3.24 21.56 -11.99
C HIS A 213 -4.72 21.61 -12.33
N ILE A 214 -5.46 20.55 -12.02
CA ILE A 214 -6.91 20.48 -12.24
C ILE A 214 -7.62 21.12 -11.06
N PRO A 215 -8.36 22.22 -11.26
CA PRO A 215 -9.12 22.87 -10.19
C PRO A 215 -10.29 21.99 -9.75
N ILE A 216 -10.62 22.04 -8.46
CA ILE A 216 -11.79 21.34 -7.91
C ILE A 216 -13.04 22.17 -8.20
N LEU A 217 -14.02 21.56 -8.85
CA LEU A 217 -15.32 22.15 -9.12
C LEU A 217 -16.29 21.87 -7.96
N TYR A 218 -16.71 22.90 -7.26
CA TYR A 218 -17.68 22.80 -6.18
C TYR A 218 -19.10 23.01 -6.71
N ARG A 219 -20.07 22.29 -6.13
CA ARG A 219 -21.48 22.42 -6.53
C ARG A 219 -22.04 23.79 -6.12
N THR A 220 -22.26 24.64 -7.10
CA THR A 220 -23.12 25.84 -6.96
C THR A 220 -24.48 25.54 -7.58
N VAL A 221 -25.57 26.08 -6.99
CA VAL A 221 -26.94 25.86 -7.46
C VAL A 221 -27.17 26.32 -8.93
N ALA A 222 -26.27 27.17 -9.46
CA ALA A 222 -26.28 27.63 -10.85
C ALA A 222 -25.87 26.60 -11.91
N LEU A 223 -25.22 25.50 -11.55
CA LEU A 223 -24.75 24.47 -12.51
C LEU A 223 -25.86 23.53 -13.01
N GLN A 224 -27.05 23.57 -12.43
CA GLN A 224 -28.20 22.80 -12.93
C GLN A 224 -28.65 23.23 -14.34
N GLN A 225 -28.34 24.44 -14.77
CA GLN A 225 -28.78 24.99 -16.07
C GLN A 225 -27.76 24.76 -17.21
N LEU A 226 -26.47 24.47 -16.92
CA LEU A 226 -25.44 24.29 -17.94
C LEU A 226 -25.38 22.85 -18.50
N TRP A 227 -25.95 21.85 -17.81
CA TRP A 227 -25.92 20.44 -18.21
C TRP A 227 -27.13 19.98 -19.02
N VAL A 228 -28.15 20.83 -19.19
CA VAL A 228 -29.36 20.52 -19.97
C VAL A 228 -29.19 20.85 -21.45
N CYS A 229 -28.13 21.54 -21.86
CA CYS A 229 -27.93 21.98 -23.26
C CYS A 229 -27.02 21.07 -24.09
N GLY A 230 -26.83 19.81 -23.70
CA GLY A 230 -25.96 18.83 -24.40
C GLY A 230 -26.67 17.85 -25.32
N SER A 231 -27.97 17.94 -25.57
CA SER A 231 -28.64 17.06 -26.54
C SER A 231 -29.91 17.71 -27.07
N SER A 232 -29.78 18.47 -28.12
CA SER A 232 -30.69 18.53 -29.28
C SER A 232 -30.39 19.71 -30.18
N SER A 233 -30.01 19.39 -31.41
CA SER A 233 -30.00 20.31 -32.55
C SER A 233 -31.42 20.81 -32.74
N SER A 234 -31.63 22.04 -32.53
CA SER A 234 -32.57 22.95 -33.16
C SER A 234 -32.96 24.10 -32.21
N CYS A 235 -32.27 25.20 -32.28
CA CYS A 235 -32.78 26.46 -31.79
C CYS A 235 -32.73 27.49 -32.91
N LEU A 236 -33.94 27.88 -33.29
CA LEU A 236 -34.25 28.90 -34.25
C LEU A 236 -33.61 30.25 -33.92
N LEU A 237 -33.19 30.94 -34.98
CA LEU A 237 -32.71 32.31 -34.97
C LEU A 237 -33.65 33.30 -34.28
N GLY A 238 -33.13 34.00 -33.30
CA GLY A 238 -33.62 35.28 -32.82
C GLY A 238 -32.46 36.28 -32.79
N LYS A 239 -32.40 37.20 -33.72
CA LYS A 239 -31.50 38.35 -33.73
C LYS A 239 -31.80 39.26 -32.55
N ASP A 240 -30.79 39.61 -31.71
CA ASP A 240 -30.43 41.00 -31.46
C ASP A 240 -29.32 41.18 -30.41
N LYS A 241 -28.38 42.10 -30.79
CA LYS A 241 -27.50 42.95 -29.98
C LYS A 241 -26.31 42.40 -29.20
N LYS A 242 -25.14 42.67 -29.84
CA LYS A 242 -23.84 43.08 -29.28
C LYS A 242 -23.60 42.86 -27.76
N GLY A 243 -22.82 41.83 -27.47
CA GLY A 243 -22.10 41.68 -26.23
C GLY A 243 -21.04 40.58 -26.45
N SER A 244 -19.80 40.98 -26.75
CA SER A 244 -18.66 40.06 -26.91
C SER A 244 -18.43 39.38 -25.56
N CYS A 245 -18.96 38.20 -25.38
CA CYS A 245 -18.52 37.29 -24.29
C CYS A 245 -17.33 36.46 -24.78
N ASN A 246 -16.16 36.76 -24.25
CA ASN A 246 -14.97 35.90 -24.34
C ASN A 246 -15.21 34.59 -23.59
N LEU A 247 -15.92 33.66 -24.18
CA LEU A 247 -16.18 32.29 -23.61
C LEU A 247 -15.02 31.31 -23.79
N SER A 248 -13.99 31.68 -24.57
CA SER A 248 -12.87 30.78 -24.88
C SER A 248 -11.78 30.69 -23.80
N ARG A 249 -11.81 31.52 -22.75
CA ARG A 249 -10.80 31.54 -21.69
C ARG A 249 -11.19 30.76 -20.42
N VAL A 250 -12.46 30.43 -20.24
CA VAL A 250 -12.95 29.77 -19.01
C VAL A 250 -12.81 28.23 -19.12
N ASP A 251 -12.91 27.66 -20.32
CA ASP A 251 -12.86 26.21 -20.53
C ASP A 251 -11.46 25.61 -20.39
N SER A 252 -10.41 26.36 -20.66
CA SER A 252 -9.03 25.85 -20.64
C SER A 252 -8.45 25.69 -19.22
N THR A 253 -9.11 26.20 -18.19
CA THR A 253 -8.62 26.21 -16.81
C THR A 253 -9.35 25.24 -15.89
N THR A 254 -10.49 24.68 -16.32
CA THR A 254 -11.36 23.86 -15.44
C THR A 254 -11.24 22.36 -15.66
N CYS A 255 -10.74 21.92 -16.80
CA CYS A 255 -10.61 20.53 -17.18
C CYS A 255 -9.23 20.22 -17.77
N LEU A 256 -8.76 18.98 -17.58
CA LEU A 256 -7.55 18.46 -18.21
C LEU A 256 -7.93 17.81 -19.56
N PHE A 257 -7.30 18.24 -20.64
CA PHE A 257 -7.43 17.66 -21.97
C PHE A 257 -6.18 17.99 -22.83
N PRO A 258 -5.89 17.23 -23.91
CA PRO A 258 -4.86 17.60 -24.88
C PRO A 258 -5.25 18.84 -25.69
N VAL A 259 -4.30 19.74 -25.93
CA VAL A 259 -4.60 21.07 -26.53
C VAL A 259 -4.80 21.02 -28.04
N GLU A 260 -4.04 20.16 -28.74
CA GLU A 260 -3.98 20.14 -30.20
C GLU A 260 -4.88 19.08 -30.84
N GLU A 261 -4.83 17.84 -30.31
CA GLU A 261 -5.70 16.74 -30.70
C GLU A 261 -6.37 16.13 -29.49
N LYS A 262 -7.58 15.61 -29.66
CA LYS A 262 -8.36 15.02 -28.55
C LYS A 262 -7.90 13.62 -28.14
N ALA A 263 -6.85 13.08 -28.77
CA ALA A 263 -6.34 11.73 -28.49
C ALA A 263 -5.71 11.64 -27.09
N VAL A 264 -6.33 10.84 -26.23
CA VAL A 264 -5.89 10.68 -24.83
C VAL A 264 -6.30 9.31 -24.27
N GLU A 265 -5.47 8.77 -23.40
CA GLU A 265 -5.75 7.55 -22.66
C GLU A 265 -5.74 7.85 -21.15
N TYR A 266 -6.73 7.32 -20.42
CA TYR A 266 -6.84 7.44 -18.97
C TYR A 266 -6.83 6.07 -18.29
N TYR A 267 -6.12 5.98 -17.18
CA TYR A 267 -5.96 4.76 -16.39
C TYR A 267 -6.37 5.04 -14.94
N PHE A 268 -7.49 4.47 -14.50
CA PHE A 268 -7.89 4.55 -13.09
C PHE A 268 -7.30 3.35 -12.37
N ALA A 269 -6.54 3.58 -11.32
CA ALA A 269 -5.91 2.49 -10.57
C ALA A 269 -5.89 2.75 -9.06
N SER A 270 -5.96 1.68 -8.30
CA SER A 270 -5.76 1.74 -6.85
C SER A 270 -4.29 1.82 -6.43
N ASP A 271 -3.36 1.62 -7.39
CA ASP A 271 -1.92 1.67 -7.16
C ASP A 271 -1.16 2.11 -8.40
N ALA A 272 -0.09 2.89 -8.20
CA ALA A 272 0.74 3.41 -9.29
C ALA A 272 1.48 2.32 -10.07
N SER A 273 1.77 1.17 -9.46
CA SER A 273 2.43 0.02 -10.12
C SER A 273 1.66 -0.51 -11.32
N ALA A 274 0.33 -0.37 -11.32
CA ALA A 274 -0.50 -0.79 -12.45
C ALA A 274 -0.49 0.20 -13.63
N VAL A 275 -0.05 1.44 -13.41
CA VAL A 275 -0.11 2.53 -14.41
C VAL A 275 1.25 2.81 -15.03
N ILE A 276 2.35 2.54 -14.31
CA ILE A 276 3.71 2.96 -14.71
C ILE A 276 4.17 2.40 -16.05
N GLU A 277 3.63 1.24 -16.51
CA GLU A 277 3.92 0.69 -17.83
C GLU A 277 3.34 1.56 -18.97
N HIS A 278 2.32 2.34 -18.66
CA HIS A 278 1.57 3.11 -19.65
C HIS A 278 1.90 4.59 -19.61
N THR A 279 2.03 5.15 -18.40
CA THR A 279 2.37 6.55 -18.18
C THR A 279 2.99 6.78 -16.80
N ASN A 280 3.88 7.76 -16.72
CA ASN A 280 4.41 8.26 -15.44
C ASN A 280 3.68 9.52 -14.93
N ARG A 281 2.70 10.05 -15.69
CA ARG A 281 1.90 11.21 -15.28
C ARG A 281 0.66 10.74 -14.55
N VAL A 282 0.54 11.08 -13.27
CA VAL A 282 -0.56 10.62 -12.43
C VAL A 282 -1.16 11.76 -11.62
N ILE A 283 -2.44 11.60 -11.28
CA ILE A 283 -3.22 12.48 -10.42
C ILE A 283 -3.72 11.64 -9.25
N PHE A 284 -3.30 11.97 -8.03
CA PHE A 284 -3.82 11.32 -6.83
C PHE A 284 -5.12 11.98 -6.41
N LEU A 285 -6.19 11.20 -6.31
CA LEU A 285 -7.45 11.68 -5.76
C LEU A 285 -7.38 11.73 -4.24
N GLU A 286 -8.05 12.71 -3.65
CA GLU A 286 -8.25 12.81 -2.20
C GLU A 286 -9.65 12.34 -1.82
N ASP A 287 -9.91 12.22 -0.51
CA ASP A 287 -11.22 11.80 -0.02
C ASP A 287 -12.31 12.75 -0.49
N ASP A 288 -13.44 12.16 -0.94
CA ASP A 288 -14.60 12.85 -1.50
C ASP A 288 -14.39 13.51 -2.87
N ASP A 289 -13.23 13.31 -3.51
CA ASP A 289 -13.08 13.67 -4.91
C ASP A 289 -13.93 12.74 -5.80
N VAL A 290 -14.61 13.34 -6.76
CA VAL A 290 -15.28 12.66 -7.86
C VAL A 290 -14.63 13.09 -9.15
N ALA A 291 -13.85 12.21 -9.75
CA ALA A 291 -13.23 12.43 -11.04
C ALA A 291 -14.14 11.92 -12.15
N ALA A 292 -14.34 12.72 -13.17
CA ALA A 292 -15.17 12.38 -14.32
C ALA A 292 -14.40 12.65 -15.62
N VAL A 293 -14.37 11.66 -16.48
CA VAL A 293 -13.90 11.81 -17.87
C VAL A 293 -15.12 11.79 -18.76
N VAL A 294 -15.34 12.89 -19.46
CA VAL A 294 -16.45 13.09 -20.40
C VAL A 294 -15.87 13.71 -21.68
N ASP A 295 -16.13 13.11 -22.83
CA ASP A 295 -15.62 13.55 -24.14
C ASP A 295 -14.09 13.80 -24.13
N GLY A 296 -13.33 12.88 -23.52
CA GLY A 296 -11.88 12.96 -23.38
C GLY A 296 -11.36 14.03 -22.42
N ARG A 297 -12.24 14.70 -21.67
CA ARG A 297 -11.88 15.75 -20.71
C ARG A 297 -12.04 15.26 -19.29
N LEU A 298 -10.98 15.37 -18.50
CA LEU A 298 -10.99 15.02 -17.07
C LEU A 298 -11.30 16.24 -16.22
N SER A 299 -12.31 16.14 -15.37
CA SER A 299 -12.71 17.13 -14.36
C SER A 299 -12.77 16.48 -12.98
N ILE A 300 -12.51 17.26 -11.93
CA ILE A 300 -12.59 16.80 -10.54
C ILE A 300 -13.61 17.68 -9.78
N HIS A 301 -14.49 17.00 -9.10
CA HIS A 301 -15.63 17.63 -8.42
C HIS A 301 -15.65 17.28 -6.93
N ARG A 302 -16.13 18.20 -6.10
CA ARG A 302 -16.47 17.99 -4.68
C ARG A 302 -17.81 18.62 -4.34
N ILE A 303 -18.49 18.05 -3.36
CA ILE A 303 -19.81 18.52 -2.93
C ILE A 303 -19.67 19.63 -1.90
N LYS A 304 -18.77 19.48 -0.94
CA LYS A 304 -18.54 20.43 0.15
C LYS A 304 -17.09 20.86 0.16
N ARG A 305 -16.87 22.14 0.42
CA ARG A 305 -15.55 22.67 0.73
C ARG A 305 -15.30 22.52 2.23
N THR A 306 -14.20 21.91 2.60
CA THR A 306 -13.72 21.81 3.98
C THR A 306 -12.57 22.79 4.22
N ALA A 307 -12.41 23.28 5.44
CA ALA A 307 -11.26 24.12 5.77
C ALA A 307 -9.97 23.30 5.61
N GLY A 308 -9.03 23.84 4.84
CA GLY A 308 -7.77 23.13 4.51
C GLY A 308 -7.76 22.37 3.18
N ASP A 309 -8.86 22.30 2.44
CA ASP A 309 -8.89 21.67 1.11
C ASP A 309 -7.96 22.39 0.13
N HIS A 310 -7.10 21.62 -0.54
CA HIS A 310 -6.31 22.12 -1.66
C HIS A 310 -7.22 22.52 -2.82
N PRO A 311 -6.99 23.67 -3.47
CA PRO A 311 -7.87 24.19 -4.51
C PRO A 311 -7.86 23.39 -5.81
N GLY A 312 -6.90 22.46 -5.98
CA GLY A 312 -6.76 21.66 -7.19
C GLY A 312 -5.95 20.40 -6.96
N ARG A 313 -5.84 19.57 -8.00
CA ARG A 313 -5.03 18.36 -8.03
C ARG A 313 -3.92 18.50 -9.06
N ALA A 314 -2.67 18.36 -8.62
CA ALA A 314 -1.51 18.41 -9.49
C ALA A 314 -1.37 17.12 -10.30
N VAL A 315 -0.95 17.26 -11.55
CA VAL A 315 -0.41 16.15 -12.34
C VAL A 315 1.03 15.91 -11.87
N GLN A 316 1.27 14.79 -11.23
CA GLN A 316 2.57 14.43 -10.68
C GLN A 316 3.29 13.47 -11.63
N THR A 317 4.61 13.60 -11.75
CA THR A 317 5.45 12.65 -12.48
C THR A 317 6.01 11.63 -11.52
N LEU A 318 5.67 10.35 -11.72
CA LEU A 318 6.21 9.25 -10.94
C LEU A 318 7.70 9.05 -11.27
N GLN A 319 8.54 9.02 -10.25
CA GLN A 319 9.96 8.69 -10.34
C GLN A 319 10.17 7.20 -10.03
N MET A 320 9.45 6.34 -10.72
CA MET A 320 9.54 4.89 -10.55
C MET A 320 9.89 4.27 -11.90
N GLU A 321 10.91 3.42 -11.92
CA GLU A 321 11.30 2.68 -13.12
C GLU A 321 10.59 1.34 -13.19
N LEU A 322 10.20 0.92 -14.41
CA LEU A 322 9.53 -0.36 -14.62
C LEU A 322 10.35 -1.55 -14.11
N GLN A 323 11.69 -1.49 -14.24
CA GLN A 323 12.59 -2.54 -13.79
C GLN A 323 12.50 -2.80 -12.27
N GLN A 324 12.19 -1.76 -11.49
CA GLN A 324 12.06 -1.88 -10.03
C GLN A 324 10.87 -2.74 -9.61
N ILE A 325 9.80 -2.77 -10.41
CA ILE A 325 8.59 -3.57 -10.15
C ILE A 325 8.60 -4.95 -10.82
N MET A 326 9.68 -5.30 -11.55
CA MET A 326 9.86 -6.62 -12.16
C MET A 326 10.66 -7.54 -11.24
N LYS A 327 10.40 -8.86 -11.28
CA LYS A 327 11.19 -9.85 -10.52
C LYS A 327 12.66 -9.92 -10.96
N GLY A 328 12.94 -9.65 -12.23
CA GLY A 328 14.27 -9.86 -12.76
C GLY A 328 14.69 -11.32 -12.70
N ASN A 329 15.93 -11.58 -12.27
CA ASN A 329 16.51 -12.93 -12.19
C ASN A 329 16.16 -13.69 -10.90
N PHE A 330 15.30 -13.14 -10.05
CA PHE A 330 14.90 -13.79 -8.79
C PHE A 330 13.67 -14.70 -8.99
N SER A 331 13.59 -15.75 -8.19
CA SER A 331 12.47 -16.70 -8.22
C SER A 331 11.15 -16.06 -7.74
N SER A 332 11.25 -15.10 -6.82
CA SER A 332 10.12 -14.40 -6.20
C SER A 332 10.44 -12.94 -5.89
N PHE A 333 9.41 -12.14 -5.63
CA PHE A 333 9.59 -10.76 -5.16
C PHE A 333 10.22 -10.72 -3.77
N MET A 334 9.79 -11.58 -2.86
CA MET A 334 10.37 -11.63 -1.52
C MET A 334 11.86 -11.90 -1.55
N GLN A 335 12.33 -12.85 -2.39
CA GLN A 335 13.77 -13.09 -2.55
C GLN A 335 14.48 -11.85 -3.06
N LYS A 336 13.98 -11.24 -4.13
CA LYS A 336 14.52 -9.97 -4.66
C LYS A 336 14.64 -8.91 -3.58
N GLU A 337 13.56 -8.68 -2.81
CA GLU A 337 13.48 -7.66 -1.78
C GLU A 337 14.41 -7.92 -0.59
N ILE A 338 14.68 -9.18 -0.24
CA ILE A 338 15.71 -9.54 0.75
C ILE A 338 17.12 -9.17 0.22
N PHE A 339 17.42 -9.48 -1.05
CA PHE A 339 18.72 -9.20 -1.66
C PHE A 339 18.93 -7.73 -2.04
N GLU A 340 17.87 -6.94 -2.14
CA GLU A 340 17.94 -5.48 -2.39
C GLU A 340 18.23 -4.66 -1.12
N GLN A 341 18.23 -5.24 0.08
CA GLN A 341 18.42 -4.51 1.33
C GLN A 341 19.70 -3.66 1.39
N PRO A 342 20.87 -4.09 0.85
CA PRO A 342 22.06 -3.21 0.80
C PRO A 342 21.79 -1.91 0.05
N GLU A 343 21.13 -1.98 -1.10
CA GLU A 343 20.77 -0.83 -1.90
C GLU A 343 19.68 0.03 -1.23
N SER A 344 18.67 -0.62 -0.66
CA SER A 344 17.56 0.06 0.01
C SER A 344 18.04 0.92 1.18
N VAL A 345 18.96 0.43 2.02
CA VAL A 345 19.51 1.22 3.12
C VAL A 345 20.38 2.37 2.64
N VAL A 346 21.12 2.20 1.54
CA VAL A 346 21.87 3.29 0.89
C VAL A 346 20.90 4.37 0.40
N ASN A 347 19.83 3.97 -0.30
CA ASN A 347 18.82 4.91 -0.82
C ASN A 347 18.10 5.65 0.31
N THR A 348 17.87 4.99 1.45
CA THR A 348 17.28 5.60 2.64
C THR A 348 18.18 6.70 3.21
N MET A 349 19.51 6.50 3.22
CA MET A 349 20.48 7.45 3.75
C MET A 349 20.91 8.53 2.74
N ARG A 350 20.73 8.28 1.45
CA ARG A 350 21.23 9.14 0.36
C ARG A 350 20.71 10.57 0.48
N GLY A 351 21.65 11.55 0.52
CA GLY A 351 21.34 12.98 0.64
C GLY A 351 20.84 13.41 2.02
N ARG A 352 20.84 12.51 3.01
CA ARG A 352 20.37 12.77 4.38
C ARG A 352 21.46 12.63 5.43
N VAL A 353 22.45 11.78 5.18
CA VAL A 353 23.58 11.55 6.08
C VAL A 353 24.85 12.04 5.42
N ASN A 354 25.56 12.95 6.09
CA ASN A 354 26.91 13.35 5.72
C ASN A 354 27.89 12.64 6.68
N PHE A 355 28.61 11.65 6.16
CA PHE A 355 29.54 10.85 6.94
C PHE A 355 30.87 11.56 7.23
N ASP A 356 31.19 12.62 6.50
CA ASP A 356 32.43 13.38 6.69
C ASP A 356 32.30 14.39 7.85
N ASP A 357 31.15 15.07 7.89
CA ASP A 357 30.85 16.05 8.94
C ASP A 357 30.06 15.45 10.12
N TYR A 358 29.69 14.17 10.04
CA TYR A 358 28.86 13.49 11.02
C TYR A 358 27.52 14.21 11.27
N THR A 359 26.85 14.68 10.21
CA THR A 359 25.55 15.35 10.30
C THR A 359 24.43 14.56 9.65
N VAL A 360 23.23 14.69 10.17
CA VAL A 360 22.03 14.09 9.62
C VAL A 360 21.00 15.19 9.35
N ASN A 361 20.44 15.20 8.13
CA ASN A 361 19.42 16.17 7.75
C ASN A 361 18.20 15.46 7.15
N LEU A 362 17.10 15.46 7.89
CA LEU A 362 15.80 14.96 7.43
C LEU A 362 14.94 16.18 7.06
N GLY A 363 15.03 16.60 5.79
CA GLY A 363 14.43 17.84 5.31
C GLY A 363 12.93 17.98 5.61
N GLY A 364 12.17 16.87 5.57
CA GLY A 364 10.75 16.87 5.89
C GLY A 364 10.40 17.13 7.36
N LEU A 365 11.40 17.15 8.28
CA LEU A 365 11.21 17.43 9.70
C LEU A 365 11.83 18.76 10.15
N LYS A 366 12.56 19.43 9.26
CA LYS A 366 13.40 20.60 9.60
C LYS A 366 12.62 21.72 10.29
N ASP A 367 11.42 21.99 9.83
CA ASP A 367 10.60 23.11 10.35
C ASP A 367 9.98 22.80 11.71
N HIS A 368 9.90 21.51 12.08
CA HIS A 368 9.27 21.03 13.33
C HIS A 368 10.28 20.56 14.39
N ILE A 369 11.57 20.58 14.09
CA ILE A 369 12.62 20.04 14.98
C ILE A 369 12.56 20.61 16.39
N LYS A 370 12.37 21.95 16.50
CA LYS A 370 12.31 22.64 17.80
C LYS A 370 11.06 22.26 18.61
N GLU A 371 9.97 21.96 17.95
CA GLU A 371 8.74 21.48 18.57
C GLU A 371 8.94 20.04 19.06
N ILE A 372 9.53 19.18 18.23
CA ILE A 372 9.83 17.79 18.58
C ILE A 372 10.81 17.74 19.77
N GLN A 373 11.86 18.58 19.82
CA GLN A 373 12.82 18.62 20.93
C GLN A 373 12.20 19.01 22.27
N ARG A 374 11.06 19.70 22.26
CA ARG A 374 10.34 20.16 23.46
C ARG A 374 9.15 19.29 23.81
N CYS A 375 8.93 18.21 23.07
CA CYS A 375 7.77 17.38 23.30
C CYS A 375 7.86 16.64 24.65
N ARG A 376 6.74 16.23 25.15
CA ARG A 376 6.62 15.47 26.39
C ARG A 376 7.10 14.02 26.23
N ARG A 377 6.80 13.41 25.09
CA ARG A 377 7.16 12.03 24.76
C ARG A 377 6.98 11.77 23.26
N LEU A 378 7.61 10.72 22.78
CA LEU A 378 7.42 10.18 21.44
C LEU A 378 6.48 8.98 21.51
N ILE A 379 5.48 8.92 20.63
CA ILE A 379 4.55 7.78 20.50
C ILE A 379 4.69 7.23 19.09
N LEU A 380 5.20 6.00 18.95
CA LEU A 380 5.33 5.30 17.67
C LEU A 380 4.11 4.39 17.50
N ILE A 381 3.28 4.67 16.49
CA ILE A 381 2.02 3.96 16.23
C ILE A 381 2.13 3.24 14.90
N ALA A 382 1.95 1.93 14.90
CA ALA A 382 2.13 1.10 13.72
C ALA A 382 1.44 -0.27 13.83
N CYS A 383 1.46 -1.05 12.75
CA CYS A 383 0.97 -2.43 12.68
C CYS A 383 2.06 -3.38 12.15
N GLY A 384 2.06 -4.63 12.61
CA GLY A 384 2.89 -5.72 12.09
C GLY A 384 4.39 -5.39 12.06
N THR A 385 5.03 -5.60 10.93
CA THR A 385 6.47 -5.34 10.73
C THR A 385 6.88 -3.90 11.04
N SER A 386 6.04 -2.91 10.73
CA SER A 386 6.32 -1.51 11.05
C SER A 386 6.28 -1.25 12.57
N TYR A 387 5.41 -1.94 13.32
CA TYR A 387 5.42 -1.93 14.78
C TYR A 387 6.73 -2.52 15.32
N HIS A 388 7.21 -3.64 14.75
CA HIS A 388 8.50 -4.23 15.14
C HIS A 388 9.69 -3.29 14.87
N ALA A 389 9.64 -2.48 13.80
CA ALA A 389 10.65 -1.45 13.55
C ALA A 389 10.66 -0.38 14.66
N GLY A 390 9.49 0.02 15.15
CA GLY A 390 9.36 0.88 16.32
C GLY A 390 9.94 0.25 17.58
N VAL A 391 9.62 -1.02 17.86
CA VAL A 391 10.17 -1.76 19.02
C VAL A 391 11.70 -1.87 18.93
N ALA A 392 12.24 -2.14 17.74
CA ALA A 392 13.67 -2.28 17.50
C ALA A 392 14.46 -0.99 17.78
N THR A 393 13.86 0.16 17.50
CA THR A 393 14.51 1.46 17.62
C THR A 393 14.17 2.22 18.89
N ARG A 394 13.23 1.72 19.71
CA ARG A 394 12.82 2.34 20.95
C ARG A 394 14.00 2.70 21.85
N GLN A 395 14.90 1.74 22.11
CA GLN A 395 16.01 1.92 23.04
C GLN A 395 17.00 3.00 22.54
N VAL A 396 17.37 3.01 21.25
CA VAL A 396 18.27 4.02 20.70
C VAL A 396 17.60 5.41 20.64
N LEU A 397 16.29 5.46 20.42
CA LEU A 397 15.53 6.71 20.51
C LEU A 397 15.56 7.26 21.94
N GLU A 398 15.26 6.45 22.95
CA GLU A 398 15.33 6.84 24.37
C GLU A 398 16.76 7.28 24.75
N GLU A 399 17.79 6.55 24.30
CA GLU A 399 19.20 6.86 24.56
C GLU A 399 19.62 8.23 24.00
N LEU A 400 19.33 8.48 22.71
CA LEU A 400 19.81 9.68 22.02
C LEU A 400 18.94 10.91 22.24
N THR A 401 17.63 10.74 22.40
CA THR A 401 16.71 11.87 22.59
C THR A 401 16.47 12.23 24.04
N GLU A 402 16.73 11.29 24.97
CA GLU A 402 16.38 11.39 26.41
C GLU A 402 14.89 11.67 26.64
N LEU A 403 14.05 11.28 25.68
CA LEU A 403 12.60 11.37 25.76
C LEU A 403 11.98 9.99 26.04
N PRO A 404 10.90 9.90 26.80
CA PRO A 404 10.11 8.66 26.91
C PRO A 404 9.56 8.26 25.55
N VAL A 405 9.75 7.00 25.15
CA VAL A 405 9.26 6.47 23.87
C VAL A 405 8.24 5.36 24.11
N MET A 406 7.01 5.59 23.68
CA MET A 406 5.95 4.58 23.66
C MET A 406 5.88 3.96 22.26
N VAL A 407 5.70 2.64 22.18
CA VAL A 407 5.47 1.93 20.92
C VAL A 407 4.16 1.20 21.02
N GLU A 408 3.21 1.54 20.17
CA GLU A 408 1.82 1.14 20.25
C GLU A 408 1.36 0.42 18.99
N LEU A 409 0.60 -0.68 19.16
CA LEU A 409 -0.18 -1.26 18.07
C LEU A 409 -1.37 -0.35 17.78
N ALA A 410 -1.54 0.03 16.51
CA ALA A 410 -2.54 1.03 16.13
C ALA A 410 -3.98 0.64 16.54
N SER A 411 -4.36 -0.63 16.40
CA SER A 411 -5.68 -1.11 16.80
C SER A 411 -5.89 -1.02 18.31
N ASP A 412 -4.96 -1.56 19.12
CA ASP A 412 -5.03 -1.51 20.58
C ASP A 412 -4.99 -0.07 21.11
N PHE A 413 -4.18 0.80 20.49
CA PHE A 413 -4.12 2.22 20.80
C PHE A 413 -5.49 2.91 20.65
N LEU A 414 -6.23 2.58 19.60
CA LEU A 414 -7.57 3.09 19.34
C LEU A 414 -8.60 2.49 20.30
N ASP A 415 -8.58 1.17 20.50
CA ASP A 415 -9.55 0.45 21.37
C ASP A 415 -9.47 0.93 22.81
N ARG A 416 -8.26 1.20 23.32
CA ARG A 416 -8.04 1.76 24.65
C ARG A 416 -8.39 3.24 24.79
N ASN A 417 -8.67 3.94 23.68
CA ASN A 417 -8.81 5.40 23.68
C ASN A 417 -7.61 6.09 24.38
N THR A 418 -6.40 5.71 23.98
CA THR A 418 -5.15 6.12 24.64
C THR A 418 -5.06 7.63 24.79
N PRO A 419 -4.76 8.17 25.99
CA PRO A 419 -4.63 9.60 26.18
C PRO A 419 -3.50 10.20 25.34
N VAL A 420 -3.82 11.23 24.56
CA VAL A 420 -2.89 11.99 23.73
C VAL A 420 -3.01 13.48 24.09
N PHE A 421 -1.88 14.15 24.20
CA PHE A 421 -1.77 15.55 24.57
C PHE A 421 -1.16 16.37 23.42
N ARG A 422 -1.34 17.69 23.45
CA ARG A 422 -0.82 18.60 22.40
C ARG A 422 0.69 18.65 22.33
N ASP A 423 1.36 18.37 23.44
CA ASP A 423 2.81 18.31 23.59
C ASP A 423 3.38 16.89 23.38
N ASP A 424 2.57 15.94 22.95
CA ASP A 424 3.04 14.65 22.42
C ASP A 424 3.42 14.77 20.95
N VAL A 425 4.40 13.99 20.51
CA VAL A 425 4.73 13.81 19.07
C VAL A 425 4.42 12.38 18.69
N CYS A 426 3.52 12.21 17.71
CA CYS A 426 3.01 10.91 17.30
C CYS A 426 3.57 10.53 15.92
N PHE A 427 4.29 9.42 15.85
CA PHE A 427 4.85 8.85 14.62
C PHE A 427 3.92 7.77 14.07
N PHE A 428 3.62 7.84 12.78
CA PHE A 428 2.81 6.87 12.05
C PHE A 428 3.67 6.16 11.04
N ILE A 429 4.03 4.90 11.34
CA ILE A 429 4.97 4.11 10.55
C ILE A 429 4.19 3.12 9.70
N SER A 430 4.32 3.21 8.38
CA SER A 430 3.65 2.30 7.45
C SER A 430 4.40 2.23 6.12
N GLN A 431 4.67 1.02 5.62
CA GLN A 431 5.29 0.83 4.31
C GLN A 431 4.42 1.42 3.19
N SER A 432 3.14 1.08 3.16
CA SER A 432 2.20 1.56 2.13
C SER A 432 1.69 2.98 2.39
N GLY A 433 1.69 3.42 3.65
CA GLY A 433 1.03 4.65 4.08
C GLY A 433 -0.50 4.63 3.95
N GLU A 434 -1.10 3.43 3.80
CA GLU A 434 -2.54 3.22 3.61
C GLU A 434 -3.12 2.22 4.62
N THR A 435 -2.39 1.88 5.69
CA THR A 435 -2.85 0.95 6.73
C THR A 435 -4.00 1.58 7.51
N ALA A 436 -5.17 0.95 7.50
CA ALA A 436 -6.41 1.52 8.04
C ALA A 436 -6.28 1.94 9.51
N ASP A 437 -5.87 1.04 10.40
CA ASP A 437 -5.76 1.33 11.83
C ASP A 437 -4.74 2.45 12.11
N THR A 438 -3.60 2.43 11.39
CA THR A 438 -2.58 3.48 11.52
C THR A 438 -3.11 4.85 11.06
N LEU A 439 -3.90 4.88 9.99
CA LEU A 439 -4.53 6.10 9.48
C LEU A 439 -5.62 6.61 10.45
N MET A 440 -6.40 5.73 11.04
CA MET A 440 -7.38 6.10 12.05
C MET A 440 -6.70 6.64 13.32
N GLY A 441 -5.60 6.02 13.75
CA GLY A 441 -4.76 6.51 14.84
C GLY A 441 -4.20 7.92 14.56
N LEU A 442 -3.78 8.17 13.32
CA LEU A 442 -3.33 9.50 12.87
C LEU A 442 -4.43 10.55 13.07
N ARG A 443 -5.62 10.28 12.57
CA ARG A 443 -6.77 11.21 12.68
C ARG A 443 -7.15 11.44 14.13
N TYR A 444 -7.15 10.38 14.94
CA TYR A 444 -7.40 10.44 16.38
C TYR A 444 -6.41 11.36 17.10
N CYS A 445 -5.11 11.28 16.79
CA CYS A 445 -4.08 12.13 17.39
C CYS A 445 -4.18 13.58 16.90
N LYS A 446 -4.46 13.77 15.60
CA LYS A 446 -4.61 15.09 14.98
C LYS A 446 -5.78 15.88 15.55
N GLU A 447 -6.93 15.22 15.80
CA GLU A 447 -8.10 15.83 16.48
C GLU A 447 -7.76 16.32 17.89
N ARG A 448 -6.76 15.74 18.55
CA ARG A 448 -6.28 16.11 19.89
C ARG A 448 -5.18 17.17 19.87
N GLY A 449 -4.75 17.57 18.67
CA GLY A 449 -3.77 18.62 18.46
C GLY A 449 -2.31 18.21 18.70
N ALA A 450 -2.00 16.90 18.70
CA ALA A 450 -0.63 16.41 18.73
C ALA A 450 0.06 16.61 17.38
N LEU A 451 1.37 16.88 17.39
CA LEU A 451 2.18 16.92 16.17
C LEU A 451 2.29 15.51 15.57
N THR A 452 1.98 15.37 14.29
CA THR A 452 1.95 14.09 13.60
C THR A 452 3.08 13.97 12.58
N VAL A 453 3.83 12.86 12.65
CA VAL A 453 5.00 12.57 11.81
C VAL A 453 4.77 11.27 11.03
N GLY A 454 4.86 11.32 9.70
CA GLY A 454 4.72 10.15 8.84
C GLY A 454 6.06 9.51 8.47
N ILE A 455 6.20 8.19 8.65
CA ILE A 455 7.33 7.41 8.13
C ILE A 455 6.78 6.41 7.11
N THR A 456 6.90 6.73 5.82
CA THR A 456 6.24 5.97 4.75
C THR A 456 7.21 5.63 3.61
N ASN A 457 6.92 4.57 2.85
CA ASN A 457 7.68 4.26 1.63
C ASN A 457 6.99 4.80 0.38
N THR A 458 5.66 4.73 0.34
CA THR A 458 4.88 5.16 -0.83
C THR A 458 4.66 6.67 -0.78
N VAL A 459 5.23 7.37 -1.76
CA VAL A 459 5.02 8.81 -1.95
C VAL A 459 3.58 9.10 -2.32
N GLY A 460 2.99 10.15 -1.76
CA GLY A 460 1.61 10.54 -2.02
C GLY A 460 0.55 9.64 -1.35
N SER A 461 0.94 8.75 -0.44
CA SER A 461 0.02 7.95 0.36
C SER A 461 -0.80 8.81 1.34
N SER A 462 -1.89 8.25 1.87
CA SER A 462 -2.78 8.98 2.79
C SER A 462 -2.05 9.46 4.04
N ILE A 463 -1.24 8.59 4.69
CA ILE A 463 -0.45 8.99 5.86
C ILE A 463 0.52 10.12 5.51
N SER A 464 1.21 10.04 4.36
CA SER A 464 2.17 11.10 3.97
C SER A 464 1.52 12.44 3.65
N ARG A 465 0.25 12.45 3.25
CA ARG A 465 -0.50 13.69 2.97
C ARG A 465 -1.20 14.26 4.20
N GLU A 466 -1.62 13.40 5.12
CA GLU A 466 -2.41 13.81 6.29
C GLU A 466 -1.54 14.18 7.50
N THR A 467 -0.28 13.73 7.58
CA THR A 467 0.67 14.11 8.64
C THR A 467 1.19 15.53 8.44
N ASP A 468 1.56 16.20 9.54
CA ASP A 468 2.08 17.57 9.51
C ASP A 468 3.50 17.64 8.92
N CYS A 469 4.28 16.58 9.12
CA CYS A 469 5.62 16.42 8.56
C CYS A 469 5.99 14.93 8.45
N GLY A 470 7.13 14.59 7.85
CA GLY A 470 7.50 13.18 7.75
C GLY A 470 8.73 12.89 6.91
N VAL A 471 9.02 11.58 6.77
CA VAL A 471 10.16 11.06 6.03
C VAL A 471 9.71 9.89 5.14
N HIS A 472 10.06 9.95 3.86
CA HIS A 472 9.97 8.79 2.98
C HIS A 472 11.20 7.92 3.13
N ILE A 473 11.03 6.61 3.34
CA ILE A 473 12.16 5.70 3.57
C ILE A 473 12.95 5.38 2.29
N ASN A 474 12.39 5.62 1.11
CA ASN A 474 13.04 5.41 -0.20
C ASN A 474 13.59 4.00 -0.41
N ALA A 475 12.93 2.98 0.15
CA ALA A 475 13.36 1.59 0.03
C ALA A 475 13.13 1.00 -1.38
N GLY A 476 12.50 1.75 -2.27
CA GLY A 476 11.99 1.25 -3.53
C GLY A 476 10.67 0.48 -3.38
N PRO A 477 10.03 0.06 -4.48
CA PRO A 477 8.79 -0.70 -4.44
C PRO A 477 8.95 -2.03 -3.69
N GLU A 478 8.00 -2.36 -2.81
CA GLU A 478 7.95 -3.62 -2.09
C GLU A 478 6.62 -4.32 -2.41
N ILE A 479 6.68 -5.42 -3.15
CA ILE A 479 5.55 -6.13 -3.75
C ILE A 479 5.20 -7.40 -2.97
N GLY A 480 6.20 -8.13 -2.49
CA GLY A 480 5.99 -9.30 -1.63
C GLY A 480 5.10 -8.97 -0.45
N VAL A 481 4.11 -9.83 -0.13
CA VAL A 481 3.17 -9.58 0.96
C VAL A 481 3.90 -9.45 2.29
N ALA A 482 4.83 -10.34 2.57
CA ALA A 482 5.70 -10.27 3.74
C ALA A 482 6.75 -9.15 3.56
N SER A 483 6.71 -8.15 4.42
CA SER A 483 7.64 -7.01 4.36
C SER A 483 9.05 -7.41 4.80
N THR A 484 10.09 -6.97 4.07
CA THR A 484 11.50 -7.27 4.34
C THR A 484 12.37 -6.02 4.28
N LYS A 485 12.64 -5.47 3.10
CA LYS A 485 13.50 -4.28 2.92
C LYS A 485 12.89 -3.00 3.53
N ALA A 486 11.57 -2.90 3.59
CA ALA A 486 10.93 -1.76 4.24
C ALA A 486 11.18 -1.75 5.75
N TYR A 487 11.26 -2.92 6.41
CA TYR A 487 11.62 -3.03 7.82
C TYR A 487 13.00 -2.41 8.10
N THR A 488 14.03 -2.84 7.38
CA THR A 488 15.40 -2.35 7.58
C THR A 488 15.54 -0.87 7.23
N SER A 489 14.81 -0.39 6.22
CA SER A 489 14.77 1.03 5.86
C SER A 489 14.00 1.89 6.87
N GLN A 490 12.90 1.41 7.45
CA GLN A 490 12.20 2.07 8.56
C GLN A 490 13.10 2.16 9.79
N PHE A 491 13.79 1.08 10.11
CA PHE A 491 14.77 1.03 11.19
C PHE A 491 15.84 2.11 11.01
N VAL A 492 16.50 2.16 9.85
CA VAL A 492 17.52 3.18 9.54
C VAL A 492 16.94 4.59 9.60
N SER A 493 15.72 4.81 9.13
CA SER A 493 15.06 6.12 9.17
C SER A 493 14.84 6.62 10.61
N LEU A 494 14.42 5.74 11.51
CA LEU A 494 14.24 6.06 12.93
C LEU A 494 15.57 6.31 13.65
N VAL A 495 16.63 5.57 13.32
CA VAL A 495 17.99 5.83 13.81
C VAL A 495 18.51 7.18 13.32
N MET A 496 18.30 7.51 12.04
CA MET A 496 18.66 8.84 11.50
C MET A 496 17.90 9.96 12.23
N PHE A 497 16.63 9.75 12.55
CA PHE A 497 15.85 10.69 13.34
C PHE A 497 16.47 10.88 14.74
N ALA A 498 16.81 9.80 15.44
CA ALA A 498 17.44 9.86 16.75
C ALA A 498 18.79 10.62 16.69
N LEU A 499 19.61 10.36 15.66
CA LEU A 499 20.89 11.07 15.43
C LEU A 499 20.68 12.56 15.16
N MET A 500 19.63 12.95 14.43
CA MET A 500 19.31 14.35 14.18
C MET A 500 18.87 15.07 15.47
N MET A 501 18.12 14.37 16.34
CA MET A 501 17.62 14.93 17.60
C MET A 501 18.70 15.24 18.62
N CYS A 502 19.86 14.59 18.57
CA CYS A 502 20.97 14.78 19.51
C CYS A 502 22.18 15.53 18.89
N ASP A 503 21.96 16.27 17.80
CA ASP A 503 23.03 16.91 17.04
C ASP A 503 23.80 17.98 17.87
N ASP A 504 23.12 18.67 18.75
CA ASP A 504 23.63 19.70 19.64
C ASP A 504 24.18 19.18 20.99
N ARG A 505 24.08 17.86 21.26
CA ARG A 505 24.49 17.28 22.54
C ARG A 505 25.96 16.86 22.57
N ILE A 506 26.79 17.60 23.29
CA ILE A 506 28.22 17.33 23.40
C ILE A 506 28.48 15.95 24.00
N SER A 507 27.73 15.54 25.02
CA SER A 507 27.86 14.23 25.69
C SER A 507 27.63 13.04 24.78
N MET A 508 26.86 13.20 23.69
CA MET A 508 26.50 12.14 22.77
C MET A 508 27.37 12.10 21.49
N GLN A 509 28.35 13.02 21.34
CA GLN A 509 29.11 13.14 20.09
C GLN A 509 29.88 11.86 19.71
N GLU A 510 30.55 11.20 20.67
CA GLU A 510 31.28 9.96 20.36
C GLU A 510 30.30 8.81 19.99
N ARG A 511 29.19 8.68 20.72
CA ARG A 511 28.17 7.70 20.43
C ARG A 511 27.54 7.94 19.04
N ARG A 512 27.25 9.17 18.68
CA ARG A 512 26.78 9.55 17.35
C ARG A 512 27.76 9.13 16.26
N LYS A 513 29.04 9.43 16.42
CA LYS A 513 30.08 9.06 15.46
C LYS A 513 30.21 7.55 15.31
N GLU A 514 30.13 6.82 16.43
CA GLU A 514 30.11 5.35 16.42
C GLU A 514 28.95 4.81 15.58
N ILE A 515 27.72 5.28 15.83
CA ILE A 515 26.52 4.85 15.09
C ILE A 515 26.63 5.24 13.61
N MET A 516 27.11 6.45 13.30
CA MET A 516 27.27 6.90 11.91
C MET A 516 28.34 6.11 11.15
N ARG A 517 29.45 5.70 11.80
CA ARG A 517 30.42 4.77 11.21
C ARG A 517 29.77 3.41 10.95
N GLY A 518 28.95 2.92 11.89
CA GLY A 518 28.15 1.71 11.71
C GLY A 518 27.19 1.80 10.51
N LEU A 519 26.48 2.92 10.36
CA LEU A 519 25.60 3.16 9.20
C LEU A 519 26.38 3.21 7.88
N LYS A 520 27.57 3.79 7.85
CA LYS A 520 28.43 3.84 6.66
C LYS A 520 28.81 2.45 6.18
N GLY A 521 29.18 1.55 7.10
CA GLY A 521 29.57 0.17 6.78
C GLY A 521 28.40 -0.80 6.59
N LEU A 522 27.19 -0.40 7.00
CA LEU A 522 26.02 -1.29 7.05
C LEU A 522 25.70 -2.00 5.72
N PRO A 523 25.72 -1.34 4.55
CA PRO A 523 25.40 -1.98 3.28
C PRO A 523 26.34 -3.16 2.96
N ASP A 524 27.63 -3.04 3.26
CA ASP A 524 28.61 -4.10 2.99
C ASP A 524 28.48 -5.26 3.99
N LEU A 525 28.17 -4.96 5.25
CA LEU A 525 27.88 -5.99 6.25
C LEU A 525 26.58 -6.76 5.88
N ILE A 526 25.59 -6.10 5.33
CA ILE A 526 24.36 -6.77 4.82
C ILE A 526 24.72 -7.72 3.66
N LYS A 527 25.58 -7.32 2.71
CA LYS A 527 26.04 -8.20 1.63
C LYS A 527 26.76 -9.43 2.18
N GLU A 528 27.60 -9.26 3.21
CA GLU A 528 28.26 -10.37 3.88
C GLU A 528 27.26 -11.37 4.47
N VAL A 529 26.20 -10.87 5.15
CA VAL A 529 25.13 -11.74 5.68
C VAL A 529 24.38 -12.45 4.57
N LEU A 530 24.07 -11.76 3.47
CA LEU A 530 23.37 -12.37 2.32
C LEU A 530 24.19 -13.46 1.64
N SER A 531 25.52 -13.42 1.72
CA SER A 531 26.39 -14.48 1.19
C SER A 531 26.26 -15.82 1.93
N MET A 532 25.59 -15.85 3.09
CA MET A 532 25.32 -17.09 3.84
C MET A 532 24.04 -17.81 3.40
N ASP A 533 23.41 -17.41 2.29
CA ASP A 533 22.14 -17.95 1.82
C ASP A 533 22.14 -19.49 1.73
N ASP A 534 23.18 -20.08 1.17
CA ASP A 534 23.35 -21.55 1.07
C ASP A 534 23.43 -22.26 2.44
N GLU A 535 24.05 -21.63 3.43
CA GLU A 535 24.16 -22.18 4.80
C GLU A 535 22.77 -22.16 5.47
N ILE A 536 22.01 -21.07 5.28
CA ILE A 536 20.67 -20.92 5.83
C ILE A 536 19.70 -21.87 5.13
N GLN A 537 19.86 -22.11 3.81
CA GLN A 537 19.08 -23.10 3.08
C GLN A 537 19.29 -24.52 3.63
N LYS A 538 20.51 -24.89 3.98
CA LYS A 538 20.82 -26.20 4.63
C LYS A 538 20.11 -26.29 5.98
N LEU A 539 20.15 -25.25 6.80
CA LEU A 539 19.41 -25.18 8.06
C LEU A 539 17.90 -25.33 7.84
N ALA A 540 17.34 -24.66 6.83
CA ALA A 540 15.94 -24.80 6.48
C ALA A 540 15.57 -26.25 6.15
N THR A 541 16.44 -27.00 5.47
CA THR A 541 16.23 -28.42 5.17
C THR A 541 16.13 -29.30 6.44
N GLU A 542 16.77 -28.90 7.53
CA GLU A 542 16.64 -29.60 8.81
C GLU A 542 15.34 -29.28 9.54
N LEU A 543 14.77 -28.06 9.31
CA LEU A 543 13.67 -27.53 10.10
C LEU A 543 12.30 -27.57 9.37
N TYR A 544 12.23 -27.75 8.06
CA TYR A 544 10.99 -27.57 7.30
C TYR A 544 9.86 -28.53 7.67
N HIS A 545 10.13 -29.67 8.28
CA HIS A 545 9.12 -30.61 8.79
C HIS A 545 8.53 -30.22 10.14
N GLN A 546 9.14 -29.28 10.84
CA GLN A 546 8.73 -28.89 12.19
C GLN A 546 7.40 -28.10 12.14
N LYS A 547 6.58 -28.24 13.19
CA LYS A 547 5.28 -27.55 13.28
C LYS A 547 5.36 -26.26 14.06
N SER A 548 6.38 -26.11 14.90
CA SER A 548 6.58 -24.96 15.78
C SER A 548 8.05 -24.59 15.87
N VAL A 549 8.35 -23.32 16.20
CA VAL A 549 9.69 -22.81 16.51
C VAL A 549 9.62 -21.68 17.50
N LEU A 550 10.54 -21.66 18.46
CA LEU A 550 10.72 -20.54 19.40
C LEU A 550 11.94 -19.72 19.00
N ILE A 551 11.81 -18.40 18.97
CA ILE A 551 12.92 -17.49 18.66
C ILE A 551 13.13 -16.58 19.85
N MET A 552 14.35 -16.57 20.41
CA MET A 552 14.63 -15.89 21.66
C MET A 552 15.78 -14.90 21.53
N GLY A 553 15.64 -13.74 22.10
CA GLY A 553 16.66 -12.71 22.19
C GLY A 553 16.38 -11.71 23.31
N ARG A 554 17.28 -10.75 23.48
CA ARG A 554 17.20 -9.77 24.56
C ARG A 554 17.64 -8.38 24.08
N GLY A 555 17.21 -7.32 24.75
CA GLY A 555 17.55 -5.95 24.38
C GLY A 555 17.11 -5.63 22.95
N TYR A 556 18.02 -5.11 22.14
CA TYR A 556 17.76 -4.80 20.71
C TYR A 556 17.27 -6.01 19.91
N HIS A 557 17.65 -7.24 20.29
CA HIS A 557 17.31 -8.47 19.56
C HIS A 557 15.93 -9.02 19.87
N TYR A 558 15.19 -8.47 20.85
CA TYR A 558 13.79 -8.87 21.09
C TYR A 558 12.91 -8.55 19.88
N ALA A 559 13.06 -7.35 19.31
CA ALA A 559 12.33 -6.99 18.09
C ALA A 559 12.68 -7.89 16.90
N THR A 560 13.95 -8.30 16.77
CA THR A 560 14.40 -9.25 15.75
C THR A 560 13.71 -10.60 15.91
N CYS A 561 13.52 -11.07 17.16
CA CYS A 561 12.78 -12.31 17.43
C CYS A 561 11.31 -12.21 17.03
N LEU A 562 10.66 -11.10 17.34
CA LEU A 562 9.27 -10.84 16.96
C LEU A 562 9.12 -10.83 15.42
N GLU A 563 10.01 -10.12 14.73
CA GLU A 563 9.99 -10.01 13.28
C GLU A 563 10.30 -11.34 12.59
N GLY A 564 11.31 -12.08 13.06
CA GLY A 564 11.62 -13.41 12.54
C GLY A 564 10.49 -14.41 12.73
N ALA A 565 9.85 -14.39 13.90
CA ALA A 565 8.67 -15.21 14.18
C ALA A 565 7.49 -14.81 13.27
N LEU A 566 7.29 -13.51 13.03
CA LEU A 566 6.27 -13.03 12.10
C LEU A 566 6.52 -13.56 10.69
N LYS A 567 7.73 -13.42 10.15
CA LYS A 567 8.08 -13.90 8.80
C LYS A 567 7.85 -15.40 8.66
N ILE A 568 8.26 -16.20 9.63
CA ILE A 568 8.06 -17.65 9.59
C ILE A 568 6.56 -17.98 9.56
N LYS A 569 5.74 -17.41 10.46
CA LYS A 569 4.29 -17.73 10.47
C LYS A 569 3.55 -17.25 9.23
N GLU A 570 3.93 -16.11 8.68
CA GLU A 570 3.27 -15.51 7.50
C GLU A 570 3.35 -16.39 6.26
N ILE A 571 4.53 -16.94 5.96
CA ILE A 571 4.77 -17.61 4.68
C ILE A 571 4.92 -19.12 4.79
N THR A 572 5.26 -19.66 5.98
CA THR A 572 5.44 -21.11 6.17
C THR A 572 4.25 -21.78 6.85
N TYR A 573 3.35 -20.99 7.47
CA TYR A 573 2.24 -21.44 8.30
C TYR A 573 2.68 -22.30 9.50
N MET A 574 3.95 -22.21 9.87
CA MET A 574 4.52 -22.83 11.07
C MET A 574 4.19 -21.91 12.25
N HIS A 575 3.69 -22.48 13.34
CA HIS A 575 3.57 -21.73 14.59
C HIS A 575 4.96 -21.25 15.03
N SER A 576 5.10 -19.96 15.26
CA SER A 576 6.37 -19.35 15.66
C SER A 576 6.13 -18.22 16.64
N GLU A 577 6.98 -18.15 17.65
CA GLU A 577 6.88 -17.17 18.73
C GLU A 577 8.21 -16.50 19.00
N GLY A 578 8.20 -15.15 19.04
CA GLY A 578 9.34 -14.34 19.46
C GLY A 578 9.27 -14.10 20.96
N ILE A 579 10.26 -14.57 21.71
CA ILE A 579 10.25 -14.54 23.18
C ILE A 579 11.39 -13.66 23.67
N LEU A 580 11.07 -12.77 24.63
CA LEU A 580 12.10 -12.08 25.39
C LEU A 580 12.83 -13.10 26.29
N ALA A 581 14.12 -13.34 26.01
CA ALA A 581 14.90 -14.35 26.74
C ALA A 581 14.93 -14.12 28.28
N GLY A 582 14.61 -12.92 28.74
CA GLY A 582 14.41 -12.60 30.16
C GLY A 582 13.21 -13.29 30.77
N GLU A 583 12.15 -13.50 29.96
CA GLU A 583 10.88 -14.11 30.38
C GLU A 583 10.87 -15.65 30.25
N LEU A 584 11.98 -16.25 29.78
CA LEU A 584 12.07 -17.69 29.55
C LEU A 584 11.61 -18.52 30.77
N LYS A 585 11.99 -18.08 31.98
CA LYS A 585 11.66 -18.75 33.25
C LYS A 585 10.20 -18.61 33.67
N HIS A 586 9.47 -17.66 33.09
CA HIS A 586 8.12 -17.28 33.49
C HIS A 586 7.04 -17.95 32.62
N GLY A 587 7.34 -19.12 32.06
CA GLY A 587 6.40 -19.92 31.26
C GLY A 587 7.04 -20.61 30.05
N PRO A 588 7.66 -19.88 29.11
CA PRO A 588 8.15 -20.46 27.85
C PRO A 588 9.13 -21.63 27.99
N LEU A 589 9.88 -21.71 29.08
CA LEU A 589 10.81 -22.81 29.36
C LEU A 589 10.10 -24.18 29.43
N ALA A 590 8.81 -24.21 29.75
CA ALA A 590 8.02 -25.43 29.77
C ALA A 590 7.83 -26.06 28.37
N LEU A 591 7.97 -25.28 27.31
CA LEU A 591 7.87 -25.74 25.92
C LEU A 591 9.18 -26.38 25.41
N VAL A 592 10.30 -26.17 26.12
CA VAL A 592 11.63 -26.60 25.66
C VAL A 592 11.88 -28.07 26.00
N ASP A 593 12.08 -28.86 24.96
CA ASP A 593 12.49 -30.25 25.03
C ASP A 593 13.46 -30.57 23.86
N LYS A 594 13.78 -31.84 23.67
CA LYS A 594 14.69 -32.33 22.60
C LYS A 594 14.08 -32.16 21.19
N LEU A 595 12.77 -31.98 21.06
CA LEU A 595 12.04 -31.93 19.78
C LEU A 595 11.68 -30.51 19.38
N MET A 596 11.54 -29.59 20.36
CA MET A 596 11.20 -28.20 20.09
C MET A 596 12.39 -27.46 19.46
N PRO A 597 12.27 -26.98 18.22
CA PRO A 597 13.27 -26.11 17.62
C PRO A 597 13.34 -24.77 18.35
N VAL A 598 14.54 -24.38 18.72
CA VAL A 598 14.81 -23.07 19.34
C VAL A 598 15.89 -22.36 18.54
N ILE A 599 15.65 -21.10 18.23
CA ILE A 599 16.64 -20.18 17.66
C ILE A 599 16.95 -19.13 18.72
N MET A 600 18.22 -18.90 19.02
CA MET A 600 18.65 -17.90 20.00
C MET A 600 19.55 -16.87 19.34
N ILE A 601 19.30 -15.60 19.59
CA ILE A 601 20.12 -14.47 19.12
C ILE A 601 20.98 -14.01 20.30
N ILE A 602 22.29 -14.16 20.18
CA ILE A 602 23.27 -13.82 21.23
C ILE A 602 24.38 -12.99 20.62
N MET A 603 24.35 -11.69 20.91
CA MET A 603 25.38 -10.74 20.43
C MET A 603 26.23 -10.22 21.57
N ARG A 604 27.44 -9.75 21.24
CA ARG A 604 28.40 -9.19 22.21
C ARG A 604 28.02 -7.77 22.62
N ASP A 605 26.90 -7.66 23.32
CA ASP A 605 26.36 -6.42 23.88
C ASP A 605 26.23 -6.51 25.42
N HIS A 606 25.67 -5.47 26.04
CA HIS A 606 25.44 -5.43 27.50
C HIS A 606 24.53 -6.54 28.04
N THR A 607 23.81 -7.25 27.15
CA THR A 607 22.92 -8.38 27.51
C THR A 607 23.57 -9.75 27.33
N TYR A 608 24.79 -9.81 26.80
CA TYR A 608 25.49 -11.05 26.44
C TYR A 608 25.46 -12.14 27.53
N ALA A 609 25.95 -11.82 28.74
CA ALA A 609 26.00 -12.77 29.85
C ALA A 609 24.60 -13.31 30.23
N LYS A 610 23.57 -12.46 30.10
CA LYS A 610 22.19 -12.85 30.41
C LYS A 610 21.60 -13.74 29.31
N CYS A 611 21.99 -13.55 28.06
CA CYS A 611 21.64 -14.39 26.92
C CYS A 611 22.33 -15.75 27.01
N GLN A 612 23.62 -15.79 27.40
CA GLN A 612 24.35 -17.04 27.67
C GLN A 612 23.68 -17.87 28.79
N ASN A 613 23.25 -17.23 29.86
CA ASN A 613 22.48 -17.91 30.92
C ASN A 613 21.16 -18.51 30.39
N ALA A 614 20.45 -17.82 29.53
CA ALA A 614 19.25 -18.37 28.89
C ALA A 614 19.58 -19.54 27.97
N LEU A 615 20.67 -19.48 27.21
CA LEU A 615 21.16 -20.57 26.40
C LEU A 615 21.42 -21.84 27.23
N GLN A 616 22.12 -21.70 28.36
CA GLN A 616 22.36 -22.82 29.27
C GLN A 616 21.08 -23.44 29.82
N GLN A 617 20.06 -22.63 30.07
CA GLN A 617 18.73 -23.14 30.52
C GLN A 617 18.05 -23.98 29.46
N VAL A 618 18.12 -23.55 28.17
CA VAL A 618 17.59 -24.32 27.04
C VAL A 618 18.36 -25.66 26.89
N ILE A 619 19.68 -25.62 26.94
CA ILE A 619 20.54 -26.82 26.82
C ILE A 619 20.26 -27.80 27.97
N ALA A 620 20.11 -27.29 29.19
CA ALA A 620 19.82 -28.13 30.37
C ALA A 620 18.47 -28.87 30.27
N ARG A 621 17.54 -28.46 29.38
CA ARG A 621 16.28 -29.16 29.07
C ARG A 621 16.39 -29.99 27.79
N GLN A 622 17.61 -30.34 27.40
CA GLN A 622 17.91 -31.13 26.20
C GLN A 622 17.54 -30.40 24.89
N GLY A 623 17.25 -29.10 24.93
CA GLY A 623 17.05 -28.27 23.76
C GLY A 623 18.31 -28.29 22.88
N ARG A 624 18.09 -28.19 21.55
CA ARG A 624 19.17 -28.14 20.56
C ARG A 624 19.09 -26.83 19.76
N PRO A 625 19.45 -25.71 20.42
CA PRO A 625 19.24 -24.41 19.79
C PRO A 625 20.15 -24.20 18.57
N VAL A 626 19.63 -23.45 17.59
CA VAL A 626 20.42 -22.76 16.60
C VAL A 626 20.78 -21.40 17.19
N VAL A 627 22.05 -21.04 17.18
CA VAL A 627 22.50 -19.78 17.77
C VAL A 627 22.95 -18.82 16.67
N ILE A 628 22.27 -17.69 16.53
CA ILE A 628 22.74 -16.57 15.71
C ILE A 628 23.66 -15.73 16.61
N CYS A 629 24.94 -15.67 16.28
CA CYS A 629 25.93 -15.00 17.11
C CYS A 629 26.91 -14.15 16.28
N ASP A 630 27.65 -13.28 16.96
CA ASP A 630 28.73 -12.53 16.37
C ASP A 630 29.82 -13.50 15.83
N LYS A 631 30.32 -13.28 14.62
CA LYS A 631 31.37 -14.09 14.01
C LYS A 631 32.67 -14.13 14.80
N GLU A 632 32.90 -13.14 15.65
CA GLU A 632 34.08 -13.03 16.54
C GLU A 632 33.84 -13.67 17.92
N ASP A 633 32.65 -14.17 18.20
CA ASP A 633 32.33 -14.86 19.47
C ASP A 633 32.79 -16.32 19.44
N ILE A 634 34.11 -16.50 19.62
CA ILE A 634 34.77 -17.82 19.60
C ILE A 634 34.18 -18.73 20.66
N GLU A 635 33.81 -18.24 21.82
CA GLU A 635 33.28 -19.03 22.93
C GLU A 635 31.93 -19.64 22.59
N THR A 636 30.98 -18.82 22.12
CA THR A 636 29.65 -19.29 21.69
C THR A 636 29.77 -20.28 20.51
N ILE A 637 30.61 -19.97 19.53
CA ILE A 637 30.84 -20.83 18.34
C ILE A 637 31.42 -22.19 18.73
N LYS A 638 32.42 -22.22 19.62
CA LYS A 638 33.06 -23.46 20.07
C LYS A 638 32.11 -24.36 20.85
N ASN A 639 31.23 -23.75 21.65
CA ASN A 639 30.36 -24.47 22.56
C ASN A 639 29.02 -24.91 21.92
N ASN A 640 28.71 -24.46 20.70
CA ASN A 640 27.46 -24.77 20.04
C ASN A 640 27.71 -25.30 18.61
N LYS A 641 27.10 -26.45 18.30
CA LYS A 641 27.26 -27.14 17.01
C LYS A 641 26.53 -26.47 15.84
N ARG A 642 25.50 -25.68 16.14
CA ARG A 642 24.62 -25.02 15.16
C ARG A 642 24.68 -23.52 15.36
N THR A 643 25.57 -22.87 14.65
CA THR A 643 25.74 -21.40 14.76
C THR A 643 25.65 -20.75 13.39
N ILE A 644 24.92 -19.63 13.33
CA ILE A 644 24.93 -18.69 12.20
C ILE A 644 25.76 -17.49 12.64
N LYS A 645 26.86 -17.22 11.92
CA LYS A 645 27.86 -16.24 12.33
C LYS A 645 27.66 -14.94 11.57
N VAL A 646 27.04 -13.94 12.19
CA VAL A 646 26.82 -12.64 11.58
C VAL A 646 27.98 -11.66 11.87
N PRO A 647 28.32 -10.75 10.95
CA PRO A 647 29.35 -9.76 11.19
C PRO A 647 28.99 -8.82 12.32
N HIS A 648 29.99 -8.28 13.00
CA HIS A 648 29.82 -7.32 14.08
C HIS A 648 29.46 -5.92 13.56
N SER A 649 28.56 -5.24 14.24
CA SER A 649 28.23 -3.84 14.05
C SER A 649 27.98 -3.17 15.40
N VAL A 650 27.77 -1.87 15.41
CA VAL A 650 27.32 -1.18 16.63
C VAL A 650 26.01 -1.79 17.15
N ASP A 651 25.89 -1.94 18.45
CA ASP A 651 24.82 -2.68 19.12
C ASP A 651 23.39 -2.31 18.64
N CYS A 652 23.11 -1.01 18.50
CA CYS A 652 21.80 -0.51 18.06
C CYS A 652 21.48 -0.81 16.58
N LEU A 653 22.46 -1.18 15.74
CA LEU A 653 22.28 -1.56 14.33
C LEU A 653 22.36 -3.08 14.12
N GLN A 654 22.88 -3.82 15.10
CA GLN A 654 23.09 -5.26 14.99
C GLN A 654 21.81 -6.04 14.69
N GLY A 655 20.63 -5.50 15.11
CA GLY A 655 19.32 -6.05 14.81
C GLY A 655 19.01 -6.13 13.31
N ILE A 656 19.56 -5.21 12.49
CA ILE A 656 19.43 -5.25 11.03
C ILE A 656 20.17 -6.46 10.43
N LEU A 657 21.37 -6.77 10.94
CA LEU A 657 22.16 -7.89 10.46
C LEU A 657 21.60 -9.23 10.93
N SER A 658 21.04 -9.28 12.14
CA SER A 658 20.50 -10.54 12.70
C SER A 658 19.08 -10.88 12.22
N VAL A 659 18.33 -9.95 11.64
CA VAL A 659 17.01 -10.27 11.06
C VAL A 659 17.11 -10.94 9.69
N ILE A 660 18.14 -10.63 8.90
CA ILE A 660 18.30 -11.14 7.53
C ILE A 660 18.41 -12.68 7.50
N PRO A 661 19.18 -13.35 8.35
CA PRO A 661 19.17 -14.81 8.44
C PRO A 661 17.79 -15.39 8.71
N LEU A 662 16.95 -14.72 9.51
CA LEU A 662 15.57 -15.16 9.78
C LEU A 662 14.65 -14.94 8.59
N GLN A 663 14.84 -13.86 7.81
CA GLN A 663 14.12 -13.63 6.56
C GLN A 663 14.46 -14.71 5.52
N LEU A 664 15.74 -15.00 5.32
CA LEU A 664 16.21 -16.08 4.43
C LEU A 664 15.71 -17.45 4.90
N LEU A 665 15.78 -17.74 6.20
CA LEU A 665 15.26 -18.98 6.77
C LEU A 665 13.76 -19.14 6.50
N ALA A 666 12.97 -18.11 6.74
CA ALA A 666 11.54 -18.13 6.48
C ALA A 666 11.25 -18.37 4.98
N PHE A 667 12.00 -17.70 4.10
CA PHE A 667 11.91 -17.89 2.65
C PHE A 667 12.18 -19.34 2.25
N HIS A 668 13.33 -19.91 2.64
CA HIS A 668 13.70 -21.29 2.28
C HIS A 668 12.74 -22.34 2.89
N LEU A 669 12.29 -22.12 4.13
CA LEU A 669 11.27 -22.98 4.75
C LEU A 669 9.97 -23.01 3.94
N ALA A 670 9.52 -21.86 3.43
CA ALA A 670 8.30 -21.77 2.61
C ALA A 670 8.47 -22.45 1.25
N VAL A 671 9.61 -22.25 0.59
CA VAL A 671 9.95 -22.88 -0.69
C VAL A 671 10.00 -24.41 -0.54
N LEU A 672 10.70 -24.93 0.49
CA LEU A 672 10.78 -26.36 0.77
C LEU A 672 9.42 -27.00 1.08
N ARG A 673 8.48 -26.24 1.62
CA ARG A 673 7.11 -26.67 1.87
C ARG A 673 6.20 -26.54 0.64
N GLY A 674 6.69 -26.00 -0.48
CA GLY A 674 5.93 -25.81 -1.70
C GLY A 674 4.92 -24.66 -1.62
N TYR A 675 5.13 -23.67 -0.73
CA TYR A 675 4.24 -22.53 -0.58
C TYR A 675 4.67 -21.34 -1.43
N ASP A 676 3.69 -20.56 -1.87
CA ASP A 676 3.93 -19.31 -2.58
C ASP A 676 4.34 -18.22 -1.58
N VAL A 677 5.58 -17.76 -1.67
CA VAL A 677 6.17 -16.78 -0.73
C VAL A 677 5.67 -15.36 -0.98
N ASP A 678 5.28 -15.05 -2.23
CA ASP A 678 4.80 -13.72 -2.60
C ASP A 678 3.31 -13.54 -2.27
N PHE A 679 2.53 -14.64 -2.31
CA PHE A 679 1.09 -14.66 -2.11
C PHE A 679 0.69 -15.69 -1.03
N PRO A 680 1.07 -15.46 0.24
CA PRO A 680 0.71 -16.37 1.32
C PRO A 680 -0.80 -16.37 1.55
N ARG A 681 -1.37 -17.55 1.83
CA ARG A 681 -2.81 -17.70 2.05
C ARG A 681 -3.31 -16.77 3.16
N ASN A 682 -4.52 -16.24 2.99
CA ASN A 682 -5.22 -15.42 3.99
C ASN A 682 -4.49 -14.10 4.35
N LEU A 683 -3.49 -13.69 3.58
CA LEU A 683 -2.81 -12.41 3.76
C LEU A 683 -2.79 -11.61 2.47
N ALA A 684 -2.73 -10.30 2.58
CA ALA A 684 -2.56 -9.39 1.46
C ALA A 684 -1.70 -8.20 1.88
N LYS A 685 -0.96 -7.65 0.91
CA LYS A 685 -0.14 -6.44 1.13
C LYS A 685 -1.07 -5.26 1.40
N SER A 686 -0.85 -4.55 2.50
CA SER A 686 -1.59 -3.33 2.89
C SER A 686 -3.08 -3.55 3.19
N VAL A 687 -3.41 -3.69 4.46
CA VAL A 687 -4.80 -3.78 4.93
C VAL A 687 -5.37 -2.36 4.98
N THR A 688 -6.27 -2.03 4.06
CA THR A 688 -6.90 -0.71 3.89
C THR A 688 -8.31 -0.63 4.47
N VAL A 689 -8.75 -1.66 5.15
CA VAL A 689 -10.07 -1.79 5.80
C VAL A 689 -9.90 -2.39 7.18
N GLU A 690 -10.74 -1.95 8.10
CA GLU A 690 -10.88 -2.47 9.46
C GLU A 690 -11.69 -3.76 9.51
#